data_f99fc253bc86ff62403b60e1a5ef3374
#
_entry.id   f99fc253bc86ff62403b60e1a5ef3374
#
_cell.length_a   1.000
_cell.length_b   1.000
_cell.length_c   1.000
_cell.angle_alpha   90.00
_cell.angle_beta   90.00
_cell.angle_gamma   90.00
#
_symmetry.space_group_name_H-M   'P 1'
#
loop_
_entity.id
_entity.type
_entity.pdbx_description
1 polymer ?
#
loop_
_entity_poly.entity_id
_entity_poly.type
_entity_poly.pdbx_seq_one_letter_code
_entity_poly.pdbx_strand_id
1 'polypeptide(L)'
;MLPPFMKSFALLPCLVLSLASFMPVRSSAAPLELKQGDHICIIGNTLADRMQHDGWLETLIVAKFPKHDLVFRNLAVAGDEVAFRHRSENFGSPDDWLTKTKADVIFAFFGFNESFKGEAGLDKFKHDLEKSLQDTKAKNYSGKGSPRIVLFSPIANEKLNDPNLPDPTANNTNLKKYTVAMSEVAKANDVPFVDLFSVSQQLYAQAAKPGQALTFNTLHLTEAGNKALAPEIFHALFNEKPPTGNLEKLRAAINEKNAEWHARYRTVDGYNVYGGRSKLEFPVAGKDSPKITNFDVMQDEMTQRDVKTANRDLRVWAVAKGGDLRVDDSNLPPVKKLQSNKPDIAPFLSGEEAIKHMTVPKGCKVTLFASEEKFPELVSPVQMAFDTKGRLWVAAWPSYPERTPTSTVGDKLLVFEDKNGDGRADKVTTYLDNLNCPTGFQFYKDGVLVMQAPDLWFVRDTNGDGKADWKERVLMGMDSADSHHTANSMVLDPGGATYLSDGVFHRTQVETAIGPIRNDDAAIYRFEPRTYKFERYVPYGFANPHGRVFDYWGNDIITDATGNANYFAPAFSGHLDYPAKHKGLQEFWKRPSRPCAGTTIISSRHFPEEFQGNFLNCNVIGFQGIFRVKVTEDGSGLKGETIEDLVKGDNDKIPNFRPSAVSVAPDGSIYFCDWAKELIGHMQHHIRDPHRDKSHGRIYRMTYEGRPLLKPAKIDGQPIEKLLDLLKEPENDVRTRAKIELGKHDSTKVIAALNKWTAKLDKKDKTYEHHLTEALWVHQWHNVMNEELLKRMLRSPDYHARAAATRVLCYWRDRVHEPLALLEVQAKDESPRVRLEAVRACSFFKTAKAAEVALTVLDKEADPNKPDYYIKYCLDETMKALDKYTK
;
A
#
# COMPACT_ATOMS: atom_id res chain seq x y z
N MET A 1 17.74 -31.11 81.34
CA MET A 1 16.37 -31.48 81.64
C MET A 1 15.52 -31.24 80.43
N LEU A 2 15.13 -32.31 79.80
CA LEU A 2 14.08 -32.26 78.72
C LEU A 2 12.73 -32.22 79.37
N PRO A 3 11.67 -31.62 78.77
CA PRO A 3 10.55 -32.36 78.24
C PRO A 3 9.84 -31.64 77.05
N PRO A 4 8.65 -32.15 76.62
CA PRO A 4 8.45 -33.29 75.77
C PRO A 4 7.71 -32.89 74.47
N PHE A 5 7.65 -33.85 73.58
CA PHE A 5 6.91 -33.89 72.26
C PHE A 5 5.47 -33.38 72.28
N MET A 6 5.11 -32.57 71.22
CA MET A 6 3.75 -32.53 70.70
C MET A 6 3.76 -32.78 69.17
N LYS A 7 3.00 -33.78 68.79
CA LYS A 7 2.75 -34.24 67.45
C LYS A 7 1.83 -33.22 66.77
N SER A 8 2.26 -32.60 65.58
CA SER A 8 1.35 -31.89 64.71
C SER A 8 1.08 -32.76 63.49
N PHE A 9 -0.19 -32.97 63.20
CA PHE A 9 -0.73 -33.60 62.01
C PHE A 9 -0.51 -32.71 60.84
N ALA A 10 0.19 -33.19 59.80
CA ALA A 10 0.29 -32.54 58.50
C ALA A 10 -0.95 -32.89 57.68
N LEU A 11 -1.78 -31.89 57.40
CA LEU A 11 -2.79 -31.95 56.35
C LEU A 11 -2.11 -31.77 54.99
N LEU A 12 -2.11 -32.81 54.17
CA LEU A 12 -1.80 -32.72 52.74
C LEU A 12 -2.96 -31.99 52.02
N PRO A 13 -2.69 -30.92 51.24
CA PRO A 13 -3.70 -30.45 50.31
C PRO A 13 -3.71 -31.39 49.11
N CYS A 14 -4.82 -32.05 48.88
CA CYS A 14 -5.12 -32.70 47.58
C CYS A 14 -5.13 -31.63 46.47
N LEU A 15 -4.09 -31.65 45.64
CA LEU A 15 -4.06 -30.92 44.40
C LEU A 15 -5.01 -31.62 43.43
N VAL A 16 -6.23 -31.12 43.28
CA VAL A 16 -7.16 -31.53 42.20
C VAL A 16 -6.60 -30.94 40.93
N LEU A 17 -5.83 -31.74 40.17
CA LEU A 17 -5.57 -31.45 38.76
C LEU A 17 -6.93 -31.54 38.02
N SER A 18 -7.53 -30.41 37.77
CA SER A 18 -8.60 -30.30 36.75
C SER A 18 -7.97 -30.57 35.39
N LEU A 19 -8.04 -31.81 34.95
CA LEU A 19 -7.94 -32.13 33.55
C LEU A 19 -9.09 -31.37 32.82
N ALA A 20 -8.80 -30.22 32.25
CA ALA A 20 -9.67 -29.59 31.26
C ALA A 20 -9.75 -30.58 30.10
N SER A 21 -10.84 -31.33 30.04
CA SER A 21 -11.16 -32.16 28.89
C SER A 21 -11.32 -31.24 27.69
N PHE A 22 -10.35 -31.27 26.81
CA PHE A 22 -10.48 -30.67 25.49
C PHE A 22 -11.65 -31.33 24.77
N MET A 23 -12.81 -30.69 24.79
CA MET A 23 -13.90 -31.10 23.90
C MET A 23 -13.53 -30.63 22.49
N PRO A 24 -13.41 -31.52 21.50
CA PRO A 24 -13.21 -31.12 20.13
C PRO A 24 -14.41 -30.26 19.71
N VAL A 25 -14.14 -29.18 18.99
CA VAL A 25 -15.18 -28.34 18.39
C VAL A 25 -16.03 -29.25 17.47
N ARG A 26 -17.23 -29.61 17.93
CA ARG A 26 -18.16 -30.40 17.11
C ARG A 26 -18.89 -29.43 16.18
N SER A 27 -18.68 -29.59 14.87
CA SER A 27 -19.68 -29.14 13.89
C SER A 27 -21.01 -29.76 14.27
N SER A 28 -22.07 -28.97 14.34
CA SER A 28 -23.42 -29.47 14.63
C SER A 28 -24.07 -30.12 13.41
N ALA A 29 -23.41 -30.12 12.26
CA ALA A 29 -23.87 -30.63 10.98
C ALA A 29 -23.17 -31.95 10.63
N ALA A 30 -23.79 -32.72 9.71
CA ALA A 30 -23.17 -33.89 9.10
C ALA A 30 -21.88 -33.48 8.36
N PRO A 31 -20.88 -34.39 8.29
CA PRO A 31 -19.67 -34.14 7.53
C PRO A 31 -19.96 -33.73 6.10
N LEU A 32 -19.18 -32.79 5.58
CA LEU A 32 -19.32 -32.37 4.18
C LEU A 32 -18.95 -33.51 3.24
N GLU A 33 -19.90 -33.89 2.38
CA GLU A 33 -19.66 -34.87 1.32
C GLU A 33 -19.16 -34.15 0.07
N LEU A 34 -18.00 -34.55 -0.45
CA LEU A 34 -17.45 -34.08 -1.72
C LEU A 34 -17.61 -35.16 -2.78
N LYS A 35 -17.97 -34.76 -3.99
CA LYS A 35 -18.20 -35.64 -5.14
C LYS A 35 -17.10 -35.45 -6.18
N GLN A 36 -16.90 -36.45 -7.02
CA GLN A 36 -15.98 -36.36 -8.14
C GLN A 36 -16.36 -35.21 -9.07
N GLY A 37 -15.38 -34.36 -9.41
CA GLY A 37 -15.53 -33.17 -10.23
C GLY A 37 -16.34 -32.06 -9.58
N ASP A 38 -16.35 -31.99 -8.23
CA ASP A 38 -16.92 -30.85 -7.54
C ASP A 38 -16.05 -29.57 -7.74
N HIS A 39 -16.71 -28.47 -8.00
CA HIS A 39 -16.14 -27.15 -8.02
C HIS A 39 -16.39 -26.47 -6.67
N ILE A 40 -15.31 -26.23 -5.93
CA ILE A 40 -15.31 -25.58 -4.62
C ILE A 40 -14.93 -24.12 -4.81
N CYS A 41 -15.88 -23.22 -4.54
CA CYS A 41 -15.67 -21.79 -4.63
C CYS A 41 -15.53 -21.20 -3.23
N ILE A 42 -14.50 -20.40 -2.99
CA ILE A 42 -14.26 -19.71 -1.73
C ILE A 42 -14.65 -18.24 -1.92
N ILE A 43 -15.55 -17.74 -1.07
CA ILE A 43 -15.98 -16.33 -1.07
C ILE A 43 -15.78 -15.71 0.31
N GLY A 44 -15.61 -14.41 0.36
CA GLY A 44 -15.50 -13.69 1.63
C GLY A 44 -14.40 -12.65 1.68
N ASN A 45 -13.96 -12.35 2.91
CA ASN A 45 -13.04 -11.29 3.25
C ASN A 45 -11.55 -11.69 3.13
N THR A 46 -10.67 -10.92 3.74
CA THR A 46 -9.22 -11.06 3.64
C THR A 46 -8.71 -12.42 4.14
N LEU A 47 -9.33 -13.03 5.16
CA LEU A 47 -8.93 -14.37 5.59
C LEU A 47 -9.02 -15.37 4.43
N ALA A 48 -10.15 -15.37 3.74
CA ALA A 48 -10.38 -16.25 2.60
C ALA A 48 -9.50 -15.90 1.40
N ASP A 49 -9.28 -14.61 1.13
CA ASP A 49 -8.41 -14.14 0.05
C ASP A 49 -6.95 -14.59 0.29
N ARG A 50 -6.43 -14.45 1.52
CA ARG A 50 -5.07 -14.87 1.89
C ARG A 50 -4.82 -16.37 1.76
N MET A 51 -5.81 -17.20 2.08
CA MET A 51 -5.65 -18.67 2.09
C MET A 51 -5.16 -19.24 0.76
N GLN A 52 -5.51 -18.63 -0.38
CA GLN A 52 -5.08 -19.09 -1.69
C GLN A 52 -3.57 -18.93 -1.93
N HIS A 53 -2.92 -18.00 -1.21
CA HIS A 53 -1.50 -17.72 -1.42
C HIS A 53 -0.57 -18.71 -0.71
N ASP A 54 -1.10 -19.39 0.32
CA ASP A 54 -0.36 -20.40 1.08
C ASP A 54 -0.80 -21.83 0.74
N GLY A 55 -2.04 -22.02 0.29
CA GLY A 55 -2.60 -23.25 -0.25
C GLY A 55 -2.80 -24.39 0.75
N TRP A 56 -2.65 -24.15 2.08
CA TRP A 56 -2.67 -25.23 3.08
C TRP A 56 -3.99 -25.99 3.14
N LEU A 57 -5.14 -25.30 3.23
CA LEU A 57 -6.45 -25.95 3.31
C LEU A 57 -6.76 -26.76 2.05
N GLU A 58 -6.56 -26.17 0.89
CA GLU A 58 -6.75 -26.85 -0.40
C GLU A 58 -5.88 -28.11 -0.51
N THR A 59 -4.62 -28.02 -0.06
CA THR A 59 -3.69 -29.16 -0.05
C THR A 59 -4.22 -30.33 0.77
N LEU A 60 -4.74 -30.07 1.96
CA LEU A 60 -5.28 -31.11 2.83
C LEU A 60 -6.53 -31.76 2.21
N ILE A 61 -7.43 -30.97 1.63
CA ILE A 61 -8.65 -31.49 1.02
C ILE A 61 -8.32 -32.34 -0.23
N VAL A 62 -7.45 -31.82 -1.11
CA VAL A 62 -7.07 -32.55 -2.34
C VAL A 62 -6.29 -33.83 -2.01
N ALA A 63 -5.42 -33.78 -1.00
CA ALA A 63 -4.70 -34.98 -0.53
C ALA A 63 -5.61 -36.07 0.04
N LYS A 64 -6.73 -35.67 0.69
CA LYS A 64 -7.73 -36.59 1.20
C LYS A 64 -8.56 -37.23 0.08
N PHE A 65 -8.86 -36.47 -0.96
CA PHE A 65 -9.71 -36.90 -2.07
C PHE A 65 -8.97 -36.95 -3.43
N PRO A 66 -7.86 -37.69 -3.54
CA PRO A 66 -6.96 -37.60 -4.70
C PRO A 66 -7.57 -38.11 -6.02
N LYS A 67 -8.69 -38.84 -5.96
CA LYS A 67 -9.41 -39.35 -7.14
C LYS A 67 -10.63 -38.52 -7.51
N HIS A 68 -10.91 -37.42 -6.78
CA HIS A 68 -12.14 -36.65 -7.01
C HIS A 68 -11.96 -35.57 -8.08
N ASP A 69 -10.73 -35.28 -8.51
CA ASP A 69 -10.45 -34.27 -9.51
C ASP A 69 -11.13 -32.91 -9.18
N LEU A 70 -11.00 -32.48 -7.90
CA LEU A 70 -11.64 -31.28 -7.36
C LEU A 70 -11.09 -30.03 -8.02
N VAL A 71 -11.96 -29.05 -8.26
CA VAL A 71 -11.61 -27.74 -8.81
C VAL A 71 -11.81 -26.67 -7.74
N PHE A 72 -10.75 -25.99 -7.35
CA PHE A 72 -10.83 -24.87 -6.41
C PHE A 72 -10.73 -23.52 -7.14
N ARG A 73 -11.63 -22.59 -6.80
CA ARG A 73 -11.61 -21.21 -7.29
C ARG A 73 -11.86 -20.25 -6.14
N ASN A 74 -10.88 -19.45 -5.81
CA ASN A 74 -11.00 -18.42 -4.79
C ASN A 74 -11.57 -17.14 -5.42
N LEU A 75 -12.75 -16.71 -4.96
CA LEU A 75 -13.48 -15.50 -5.37
C LEU A 75 -13.54 -14.46 -4.23
N ALA A 76 -12.79 -14.69 -3.15
CA ALA A 76 -12.71 -13.75 -2.05
C ALA A 76 -11.92 -12.50 -2.44
N VAL A 77 -12.27 -11.38 -1.84
CA VAL A 77 -11.56 -10.12 -1.96
C VAL A 77 -11.44 -9.46 -0.60
N ALA A 78 -10.25 -8.94 -0.32
CA ALA A 78 -9.98 -8.23 0.93
C ALA A 78 -11.08 -7.23 1.27
N GLY A 79 -11.55 -7.23 2.53
CA GLY A 79 -12.56 -6.30 3.03
C GLY A 79 -14.00 -6.55 2.64
N ASP A 80 -14.33 -7.66 1.93
CA ASP A 80 -15.71 -8.00 1.57
C ASP A 80 -16.62 -8.18 2.80
N GLU A 81 -17.84 -7.69 2.68
CA GLU A 81 -18.96 -7.96 3.57
C GLU A 81 -20.03 -8.78 2.81
N VAL A 82 -20.96 -9.38 3.53
CA VAL A 82 -22.08 -10.16 2.91
C VAL A 82 -22.82 -9.32 1.90
N ALA A 83 -23.21 -8.10 2.28
CA ALA A 83 -24.05 -7.20 1.48
C ALA A 83 -23.26 -6.12 0.74
N PHE A 84 -21.95 -6.04 0.90
CA PHE A 84 -21.12 -5.03 0.25
C PHE A 84 -19.84 -5.64 -0.31
N ARG A 85 -19.74 -5.63 -1.63
CA ARG A 85 -18.59 -6.17 -2.37
C ARG A 85 -18.12 -5.16 -3.40
N HIS A 86 -17.07 -4.42 -3.01
CA HIS A 86 -16.53 -3.33 -3.79
C HIS A 86 -15.76 -3.87 -4.99
N ARG A 87 -16.20 -3.58 -6.19
CA ARG A 87 -15.61 -4.07 -7.45
C ARG A 87 -15.52 -2.97 -8.49
N SER A 88 -14.55 -3.11 -9.38
CA SER A 88 -14.42 -2.27 -10.56
C SER A 88 -15.64 -2.35 -11.47
N GLU A 89 -15.83 -1.34 -12.28
CA GLU A 89 -16.95 -1.23 -13.21
C GLU A 89 -17.04 -2.47 -14.13
N ASN A 90 -18.24 -3.01 -14.27
CA ASN A 90 -18.56 -4.18 -15.13
C ASN A 90 -17.78 -5.46 -14.82
N PHE A 91 -17.19 -5.57 -13.62
CA PHE A 91 -16.48 -6.79 -13.19
C PHE A 91 -17.38 -8.03 -13.14
N GLY A 92 -18.68 -7.84 -13.00
CA GLY A 92 -19.68 -8.90 -12.79
C GLY A 92 -20.12 -9.04 -11.34
N SER A 93 -21.31 -9.56 -11.14
CA SER A 93 -21.87 -9.86 -9.81
C SER A 93 -21.22 -11.11 -9.19
N PRO A 94 -21.38 -11.35 -7.89
CA PRO A 94 -21.00 -12.61 -7.26
C PRO A 94 -21.63 -13.84 -7.93
N ASP A 95 -22.89 -13.74 -8.33
CA ASP A 95 -23.61 -14.83 -9.02
C ASP A 95 -23.03 -15.12 -10.41
N ASP A 96 -22.61 -14.08 -11.16
CA ASP A 96 -21.94 -14.27 -12.46
C ASP A 96 -20.65 -15.07 -12.31
N TRP A 97 -19.86 -14.77 -11.28
CA TRP A 97 -18.62 -15.49 -11.02
C TRP A 97 -18.84 -16.90 -10.49
N LEU A 98 -19.81 -17.12 -9.60
CA LEU A 98 -20.18 -18.45 -9.14
C LEU A 98 -20.70 -19.33 -10.30
N THR A 99 -21.47 -18.74 -11.22
CA THR A 99 -21.93 -19.41 -12.45
C THR A 99 -20.76 -19.73 -13.37
N LYS A 100 -19.87 -18.76 -13.62
CA LYS A 100 -18.68 -18.96 -14.44
C LYS A 100 -17.78 -20.07 -13.90
N THR A 101 -17.62 -20.14 -12.60
CA THR A 101 -16.78 -21.14 -11.92
C THR A 101 -17.54 -22.44 -11.62
N LYS A 102 -18.82 -22.53 -12.00
CA LYS A 102 -19.69 -23.71 -11.84
C LYS A 102 -19.74 -24.23 -10.40
N ALA A 103 -19.97 -23.34 -9.44
CA ALA A 103 -19.90 -23.66 -8.01
C ALA A 103 -20.86 -24.80 -7.60
N ASP A 104 -20.30 -25.93 -7.14
CA ASP A 104 -20.99 -27.04 -6.51
C ASP A 104 -20.96 -26.92 -4.97
N VAL A 105 -19.86 -26.38 -4.44
CA VAL A 105 -19.64 -26.16 -3.01
C VAL A 105 -19.14 -24.72 -2.82
N ILE A 106 -19.70 -24.06 -1.83
CA ILE A 106 -19.30 -22.66 -1.49
C ILE A 106 -18.82 -22.59 -0.06
N PHE A 107 -17.58 -22.17 0.15
CA PHE A 107 -17.01 -21.82 1.46
C PHE A 107 -17.14 -20.31 1.64
N ALA A 108 -17.97 -19.87 2.61
CA ALA A 108 -18.30 -18.45 2.81
C ALA A 108 -17.73 -17.93 4.13
N PHE A 109 -16.83 -16.93 4.04
CA PHE A 109 -16.09 -16.33 5.17
C PHE A 109 -16.49 -14.87 5.33
N PHE A 110 -17.31 -14.55 6.31
CA PHE A 110 -17.81 -13.18 6.57
C PHE A 110 -17.84 -12.86 8.06
N GLY A 111 -18.33 -11.69 8.43
CA GLY A 111 -18.60 -11.27 9.79
C GLY A 111 -17.48 -10.43 10.42
N PHE A 112 -16.27 -10.40 9.85
CA PHE A 112 -15.18 -9.60 10.41
C PHE A 112 -15.43 -8.10 10.18
N ASN A 113 -15.57 -7.67 8.94
CA ASN A 113 -15.72 -6.26 8.58
C ASN A 113 -17.05 -5.68 9.11
N GLU A 114 -18.09 -6.47 9.11
CA GLU A 114 -19.39 -6.11 9.65
C GLU A 114 -19.33 -5.87 11.16
N SER A 115 -18.46 -6.57 11.90
CA SER A 115 -18.35 -6.50 13.36
C SER A 115 -17.99 -5.10 13.89
N PHE A 116 -17.37 -4.26 13.07
CA PHE A 116 -17.03 -2.88 13.45
C PHE A 116 -18.24 -1.96 13.59
N LYS A 117 -19.43 -2.41 13.14
CA LYS A 117 -20.70 -1.72 13.38
C LYS A 117 -21.26 -2.02 14.79
N GLY A 118 -20.60 -2.91 15.54
CA GLY A 118 -20.96 -3.26 16.93
C GLY A 118 -22.40 -3.79 17.04
N GLU A 119 -23.02 -3.54 18.18
CA GLU A 119 -24.41 -3.99 18.45
C GLU A 119 -25.41 -3.41 17.46
N ALA A 120 -25.23 -2.13 17.09
CA ALA A 120 -26.15 -1.44 16.18
C ALA A 120 -26.21 -2.05 14.76
N GLY A 121 -25.18 -2.80 14.36
CA GLY A 121 -25.12 -3.45 13.05
C GLY A 121 -25.64 -4.89 13.04
N LEU A 122 -25.88 -5.50 14.21
CA LEU A 122 -26.08 -6.93 14.35
C LEU A 122 -27.35 -7.45 13.66
N ASP A 123 -28.47 -6.78 13.86
CA ASP A 123 -29.76 -7.18 13.27
C ASP A 123 -29.74 -7.10 11.74
N LYS A 124 -29.17 -6.01 11.22
CA LYS A 124 -28.97 -5.86 9.77
C LYS A 124 -28.07 -6.96 9.22
N PHE A 125 -26.98 -7.26 9.90
CA PHE A 125 -26.07 -8.33 9.49
C PHE A 125 -26.77 -9.69 9.44
N LYS A 126 -27.58 -10.06 10.48
CA LYS A 126 -28.36 -11.31 10.49
C LYS A 126 -29.28 -11.37 9.28
N HIS A 127 -30.03 -10.29 9.02
CA HIS A 127 -30.93 -10.21 7.87
C HIS A 127 -30.20 -10.38 6.53
N ASP A 128 -29.09 -9.63 6.34
CA ASP A 128 -28.31 -9.69 5.10
C ASP A 128 -27.70 -11.09 4.88
N LEU A 129 -27.21 -11.71 5.95
CA LEU A 129 -26.66 -13.07 5.90
C LEU A 129 -27.72 -14.11 5.55
N GLU A 130 -28.87 -14.06 6.25
CA GLU A 130 -30.00 -14.98 5.97
C GLU A 130 -30.45 -14.88 4.51
N LYS A 131 -30.67 -13.64 4.04
CA LYS A 131 -31.03 -13.39 2.64
C LYS A 131 -29.98 -13.93 1.68
N SER A 132 -28.71 -13.70 1.93
CA SER A 132 -27.62 -14.19 1.07
C SER A 132 -27.60 -15.72 1.00
N LEU A 133 -27.80 -16.41 2.12
CA LEU A 133 -27.85 -17.87 2.16
C LEU A 133 -29.07 -18.43 1.37
N GLN A 134 -30.25 -17.84 1.57
CA GLN A 134 -31.48 -18.24 0.87
C GLN A 134 -31.36 -18.00 -0.63
N ASP A 135 -30.91 -16.81 -1.05
CA ASP A 135 -30.72 -16.47 -2.46
C ASP A 135 -29.72 -17.44 -3.13
N THR A 136 -28.59 -17.74 -2.45
CA THR A 136 -27.57 -18.65 -2.95
C THR A 136 -28.07 -20.10 -3.06
N LYS A 137 -28.80 -20.59 -2.05
CA LYS A 137 -29.40 -21.95 -2.07
C LYS A 137 -30.44 -22.12 -3.18
N ALA A 138 -31.12 -21.06 -3.59
CA ALA A 138 -32.08 -21.07 -4.68
C ALA A 138 -31.46 -21.16 -6.08
N LYS A 139 -30.13 -21.00 -6.20
CA LYS A 139 -29.40 -21.00 -7.49
C LYS A 139 -28.93 -22.41 -7.87
N ASN A 140 -28.63 -22.55 -9.16
CA ASN A 140 -28.00 -23.74 -9.75
C ASN A 140 -26.82 -23.26 -10.63
N TYR A 141 -25.67 -22.99 -10.02
CA TYR A 141 -24.50 -22.44 -10.70
C TYR A 141 -23.79 -23.43 -11.62
N SER A 142 -23.80 -24.71 -11.24
CA SER A 142 -23.11 -25.81 -11.97
C SER A 142 -23.99 -26.58 -12.95
N GLY A 143 -25.28 -26.38 -12.88
CA GLY A 143 -26.25 -27.23 -13.60
C GLY A 143 -26.57 -28.55 -12.90
N LYS A 144 -25.92 -28.87 -11.76
CA LYS A 144 -26.12 -30.15 -11.01
C LYS A 144 -27.08 -30.01 -9.83
N GLY A 145 -27.60 -28.81 -9.57
CA GLY A 145 -28.53 -28.52 -8.48
C GLY A 145 -28.07 -27.36 -7.58
N SER A 146 -28.71 -27.21 -6.43
CA SER A 146 -28.37 -26.20 -5.43
C SER A 146 -26.95 -26.42 -4.87
N PRO A 147 -26.15 -25.35 -4.70
CA PRO A 147 -24.81 -25.50 -4.14
C PRO A 147 -24.87 -25.89 -2.65
N ARG A 148 -23.89 -26.68 -2.21
CA ARG A 148 -23.66 -26.98 -0.78
C ARG A 148 -22.87 -25.83 -0.20
N ILE A 149 -23.40 -25.17 0.81
CA ILE A 149 -22.77 -24.00 1.45
C ILE A 149 -22.19 -24.41 2.81
N VAL A 150 -21.00 -23.96 3.14
CA VAL A 150 -20.44 -24.01 4.49
C VAL A 150 -20.11 -22.58 4.91
N LEU A 151 -20.62 -22.16 6.06
CA LEU A 151 -20.40 -20.83 6.60
C LEU A 151 -19.30 -20.87 7.66
N PHE A 152 -18.33 -19.97 7.57
CA PHE A 152 -17.22 -19.83 8.49
C PHE A 152 -17.28 -18.48 9.21
N SER A 153 -17.17 -18.50 10.54
CA SER A 153 -17.04 -17.28 11.32
C SER A 153 -15.69 -16.58 11.05
N PRO A 154 -15.55 -15.29 11.43
CA PRO A 154 -14.23 -14.67 11.49
C PRO A 154 -13.34 -15.41 12.50
N ILE A 155 -12.03 -15.25 12.38
CA ILE A 155 -11.06 -15.57 13.44
C ILE A 155 -11.06 -14.47 14.50
N ALA A 156 -10.63 -14.79 15.71
CA ALA A 156 -10.34 -13.79 16.73
C ALA A 156 -9.11 -12.97 16.35
N ASN A 157 -9.01 -11.75 16.85
CA ASN A 157 -7.76 -11.01 16.83
C ASN A 157 -6.80 -11.56 17.88
N GLU A 158 -5.56 -11.83 17.49
CA GLU A 158 -4.51 -12.33 18.36
C GLU A 158 -3.97 -11.21 19.27
N LYS A 159 -3.78 -11.48 20.56
CA LYS A 159 -3.12 -10.55 21.48
C LYS A 159 -1.60 -10.70 21.36
N LEU A 160 -0.98 -9.79 20.65
CA LEU A 160 0.47 -9.72 20.49
C LEU A 160 1.09 -8.81 21.57
N ASN A 161 2.30 -9.15 22.02
CA ASN A 161 3.05 -8.33 22.98
C ASN A 161 3.85 -7.23 22.23
N ASP A 162 3.19 -6.48 21.36
CA ASP A 162 3.77 -5.33 20.66
C ASP A 162 2.95 -4.07 21.00
N PRO A 163 3.57 -3.07 21.67
CA PRO A 163 2.87 -1.85 22.06
C PRO A 163 2.44 -0.98 20.87
N ASN A 164 2.89 -1.30 19.66
CA ASN A 164 2.50 -0.59 18.44
C ASN A 164 1.17 -1.09 17.88
N LEU A 165 0.72 -2.27 18.30
CA LEU A 165 -0.47 -2.89 17.77
C LEU A 165 -1.69 -2.64 18.68
N PRO A 166 -2.91 -2.57 18.12
CA PRO A 166 -4.11 -2.32 18.90
C PRO A 166 -4.40 -3.48 19.85
N ASP A 167 -4.96 -3.16 21.04
CA ASP A 167 -5.49 -4.18 21.93
C ASP A 167 -6.72 -4.84 21.31
N PRO A 168 -6.75 -6.16 21.14
CA PRO A 168 -7.82 -6.85 20.43
C PRO A 168 -9.11 -7.02 21.26
N THR A 169 -9.13 -6.67 22.55
CA THR A 169 -10.20 -7.02 23.50
C THR A 169 -11.57 -6.52 23.05
N ALA A 170 -11.67 -5.25 22.69
CA ALA A 170 -12.94 -4.65 22.27
C ALA A 170 -13.46 -5.27 20.97
N ASN A 171 -12.58 -5.46 19.99
CA ASN A 171 -12.95 -6.07 18.71
C ASN A 171 -13.35 -7.54 18.89
N ASN A 172 -12.62 -8.31 19.70
CA ASN A 172 -12.98 -9.70 20.00
C ASN A 172 -14.33 -9.82 20.68
N THR A 173 -14.74 -8.85 21.48
CA THR A 173 -16.10 -8.81 22.06
C THR A 173 -17.15 -8.70 20.98
N ASN A 174 -16.95 -7.85 19.98
CA ASN A 174 -17.87 -7.73 18.84
C ASN A 174 -17.83 -8.98 17.95
N LEU A 175 -16.65 -9.48 17.63
CA LEU A 175 -16.46 -10.69 16.81
C LEU A 175 -17.21 -11.89 17.41
N LYS A 176 -17.15 -12.05 18.74
CA LYS A 176 -17.91 -13.10 19.43
C LYS A 176 -19.42 -12.97 19.20
N LYS A 177 -19.99 -11.75 19.29
CA LYS A 177 -21.42 -11.50 19.03
C LYS A 177 -21.80 -11.87 17.59
N TYR A 178 -20.98 -11.45 16.62
CA TYR A 178 -21.21 -11.74 15.21
C TYR A 178 -21.05 -13.23 14.92
N THR A 179 -20.11 -13.93 15.55
CA THR A 179 -19.97 -15.39 15.46
C THR A 179 -21.22 -16.12 15.95
N VAL A 180 -21.77 -15.70 17.11
CA VAL A 180 -23.04 -16.27 17.63
C VAL A 180 -24.19 -16.03 16.66
N ALA A 181 -24.32 -14.79 16.16
CA ALA A 181 -25.35 -14.45 15.17
C ALA A 181 -25.24 -15.30 13.90
N MET A 182 -24.03 -15.54 13.40
CA MET A 182 -23.80 -16.40 12.24
C MET A 182 -24.22 -17.83 12.52
N SER A 183 -23.92 -18.37 13.70
CA SER A 183 -24.33 -19.72 14.10
C SER A 183 -25.85 -19.87 14.16
N GLU A 184 -26.55 -18.86 14.69
CA GLU A 184 -28.03 -18.84 14.75
C GLU A 184 -28.63 -18.83 13.34
N VAL A 185 -28.16 -17.95 12.46
CA VAL A 185 -28.63 -17.85 11.07
C VAL A 185 -28.32 -19.11 10.29
N ALA A 186 -27.12 -19.67 10.42
CA ALA A 186 -26.74 -20.92 9.78
C ALA A 186 -27.67 -22.08 10.19
N LYS A 187 -27.93 -22.21 11.50
CA LYS A 187 -28.86 -23.22 12.05
C LYS A 187 -30.27 -23.05 11.52
N ALA A 188 -30.81 -21.84 11.49
CA ALA A 188 -32.14 -21.54 10.99
C ALA A 188 -32.31 -21.86 9.50
N ASN A 189 -31.24 -21.81 8.73
CA ASN A 189 -31.22 -22.07 7.30
C ASN A 189 -30.65 -23.44 6.92
N ASP A 190 -30.42 -24.33 7.88
CA ASP A 190 -29.84 -25.68 7.65
C ASP A 190 -28.53 -25.57 6.81
N VAL A 191 -27.58 -24.75 7.26
CA VAL A 191 -26.27 -24.57 6.66
C VAL A 191 -25.20 -25.00 7.68
N PRO A 192 -24.25 -25.86 7.30
CA PRO A 192 -23.08 -26.15 8.15
C PRO A 192 -22.32 -24.89 8.56
N PHE A 193 -21.97 -24.83 9.84
CA PHE A 193 -21.25 -23.69 10.42
C PHE A 193 -19.95 -24.13 11.10
N VAL A 194 -18.88 -23.41 10.85
CA VAL A 194 -17.56 -23.63 11.47
C VAL A 194 -17.18 -22.39 12.29
N ASP A 195 -17.06 -22.57 13.61
CA ASP A 195 -16.65 -21.53 14.56
C ASP A 195 -15.12 -21.35 14.56
N LEU A 196 -14.61 -20.52 13.64
CA LEU A 196 -13.19 -20.20 13.59
C LEU A 196 -12.75 -19.23 14.69
N PHE A 197 -13.68 -18.46 15.28
CA PHE A 197 -13.39 -17.56 16.39
C PHE A 197 -12.87 -18.34 17.61
N SER A 198 -13.58 -19.35 18.03
CA SER A 198 -13.19 -20.19 19.15
C SER A 198 -11.92 -21.02 18.84
N VAL A 199 -11.85 -21.56 17.63
CA VAL A 199 -10.68 -22.31 17.13
C VAL A 199 -9.41 -21.46 17.18
N SER A 200 -9.45 -20.26 16.61
CA SER A 200 -8.27 -19.38 16.59
C SER A 200 -7.82 -18.95 17.98
N GLN A 201 -8.75 -18.70 18.92
CA GLN A 201 -8.39 -18.41 20.30
C GLN A 201 -7.61 -19.56 20.96
N GLN A 202 -8.01 -20.81 20.67
CA GLN A 202 -7.29 -21.99 21.17
C GLN A 202 -5.90 -22.10 20.55
N LEU A 203 -5.78 -21.89 19.24
CA LEU A 203 -4.50 -21.90 18.54
C LEU A 203 -3.55 -20.80 19.07
N TYR A 204 -4.05 -19.59 19.31
CA TYR A 204 -3.26 -18.49 19.88
C TYR A 204 -2.79 -18.80 21.31
N ALA A 205 -3.66 -19.42 22.11
CA ALA A 205 -3.28 -19.84 23.47
C ALA A 205 -2.19 -20.93 23.48
N GLN A 206 -2.20 -21.82 22.49
CA GLN A 206 -1.17 -22.86 22.32
C GLN A 206 0.15 -22.28 21.79
N ALA A 207 0.07 -21.28 20.91
CA ALA A 207 1.21 -20.62 20.29
C ALA A 207 1.81 -19.50 21.15
N ALA A 208 1.32 -19.24 22.35
CA ALA A 208 1.66 -18.09 23.21
C ALA A 208 3.12 -18.01 23.68
N LYS A 209 4.07 -18.64 23.01
CA LYS A 209 5.50 -18.50 23.27
C LYS A 209 6.07 -17.33 22.46
N PRO A 210 7.08 -16.60 22.98
CA PRO A 210 7.73 -15.54 22.23
C PRO A 210 8.23 -16.02 20.87
N GLY A 211 7.89 -15.29 19.80
CA GLY A 211 8.29 -15.60 18.43
C GLY A 211 7.41 -16.60 17.67
N GLN A 212 6.30 -17.05 18.26
CA GLN A 212 5.37 -18.00 17.63
C GLN A 212 4.01 -17.36 17.28
N ALA A 213 3.95 -16.05 17.09
CA ALA A 213 2.72 -15.37 16.67
C ALA A 213 2.18 -15.98 15.37
N LEU A 214 0.87 -16.23 15.32
CA LEU A 214 0.19 -16.76 14.14
C LEU A 214 -0.33 -15.65 13.23
N THR A 215 -0.37 -14.41 13.73
CA THR A 215 -0.67 -13.21 12.95
C THR A 215 0.51 -12.23 12.99
N PHE A 216 0.62 -11.35 11.97
CA PHE A 216 1.67 -10.32 11.96
C PHE A 216 1.18 -8.96 12.45
N ASN A 217 -0.13 -8.72 12.50
CA ASN A 217 -0.75 -7.43 12.87
C ASN A 217 -2.01 -7.59 13.74
N THR A 218 -2.08 -8.62 14.57
CA THR A 218 -3.22 -9.06 15.39
C THR A 218 -4.36 -9.74 14.61
N LEU A 219 -4.46 -9.55 13.32
CA LEU A 219 -5.58 -10.03 12.49
C LEU A 219 -5.13 -11.02 11.41
N HIS A 220 -4.19 -10.60 10.57
CA HIS A 220 -3.87 -11.37 9.36
C HIS A 220 -2.86 -12.46 9.67
N LEU A 221 -3.24 -13.68 9.33
CA LEU A 221 -2.41 -14.86 9.56
C LEU A 221 -1.11 -14.79 8.75
N THR A 222 -0.02 -15.20 9.37
CA THR A 222 1.22 -15.55 8.69
C THR A 222 1.05 -16.88 7.96
N GLU A 223 2.02 -17.31 7.13
CA GLU A 223 2.03 -18.66 6.56
C GLU A 223 1.91 -19.72 7.67
N ALA A 224 2.63 -19.54 8.79
CA ALA A 224 2.54 -20.43 9.94
C ALA A 224 1.13 -20.45 10.56
N GLY A 225 0.46 -19.29 10.61
CA GLY A 225 -0.93 -19.20 11.07
C GLY A 225 -1.90 -19.95 10.16
N ASN A 226 -1.78 -19.78 8.84
CA ASN A 226 -2.58 -20.52 7.86
C ASN A 226 -2.32 -22.02 7.95
N LYS A 227 -1.06 -22.43 8.12
CA LYS A 227 -0.68 -23.83 8.32
C LYS A 227 -1.27 -24.43 9.59
N ALA A 228 -1.39 -23.64 10.66
CA ALA A 228 -2.01 -24.09 11.91
C ALA A 228 -3.54 -24.15 11.83
N LEU A 229 -4.18 -23.21 11.11
CA LEU A 229 -5.63 -23.15 11.00
C LEU A 229 -6.21 -24.20 10.04
N ALA A 230 -5.52 -24.54 8.97
CA ALA A 230 -6.03 -25.43 7.93
C ALA A 230 -6.42 -26.84 8.44
N PRO A 231 -5.66 -27.53 9.33
CA PRO A 231 -6.05 -28.80 9.94
C PRO A 231 -7.34 -28.72 10.74
N GLU A 232 -7.57 -27.60 11.43
CA GLU A 232 -8.77 -27.40 12.25
C GLU A 232 -10.00 -27.19 11.37
N ILE A 233 -9.87 -26.44 10.29
CA ILE A 233 -10.93 -26.30 9.27
C ILE A 233 -11.22 -27.66 8.65
N PHE A 234 -10.19 -28.40 8.27
CA PHE A 234 -10.34 -29.76 7.70
C PHE A 234 -11.10 -30.68 8.65
N HIS A 235 -10.71 -30.71 9.92
CA HIS A 235 -11.40 -31.52 10.94
C HIS A 235 -12.87 -31.11 11.10
N ALA A 236 -13.15 -29.81 11.14
CA ALA A 236 -14.53 -29.31 11.24
C ALA A 236 -15.40 -29.67 10.03
N LEU A 237 -14.82 -29.71 8.84
CA LEU A 237 -15.52 -30.06 7.61
C LEU A 237 -15.86 -31.57 7.50
N PHE A 238 -14.92 -32.44 7.88
CA PHE A 238 -14.99 -33.86 7.58
C PHE A 238 -15.12 -34.76 8.82
N ASN A 239 -14.98 -34.19 10.03
CA ASN A 239 -14.91 -34.93 11.30
C ASN A 239 -13.83 -36.04 11.28
N GLU A 240 -12.77 -35.81 10.53
CA GLU A 240 -11.63 -36.70 10.36
C GLU A 240 -10.30 -36.00 10.63
N LYS A 241 -9.25 -36.78 10.89
CA LYS A 241 -7.90 -36.24 10.98
C LYS A 241 -7.39 -35.85 9.58
N PRO A 242 -6.67 -34.72 9.43
CA PRO A 242 -6.10 -34.33 8.16
C PRO A 242 -5.06 -35.36 7.69
N PRO A 243 -4.83 -35.48 6.37
CA PRO A 243 -3.74 -36.26 5.80
C PRO A 243 -2.41 -35.84 6.39
N THR A 244 -1.55 -36.84 6.63
CA THR A 244 -0.19 -36.64 7.16
C THR A 244 0.84 -37.00 6.08
N GLY A 245 2.09 -36.52 6.25
CA GLY A 245 3.19 -36.78 5.31
C GLY A 245 3.72 -35.50 4.67
N ASN A 246 4.64 -35.67 3.72
CA ASN A 246 5.20 -34.53 2.99
C ASN A 246 4.27 -34.15 1.83
N LEU A 247 3.50 -33.08 2.01
CA LEU A 247 2.56 -32.57 1.02
C LEU A 247 3.10 -31.36 0.22
N GLU A 248 4.39 -30.98 0.40
CA GLU A 248 4.94 -29.75 -0.21
C GLU A 248 4.90 -29.78 -1.74
N LYS A 249 5.09 -30.94 -2.37
CA LYS A 249 4.99 -31.04 -3.83
C LYS A 249 3.57 -30.73 -4.31
N LEU A 250 2.57 -31.22 -3.60
CA LEU A 250 1.16 -30.93 -3.90
C LEU A 250 0.82 -29.46 -3.64
N ARG A 251 1.29 -28.93 -2.50
CA ARG A 251 1.12 -27.51 -2.16
C ARG A 251 1.76 -26.59 -3.20
N ALA A 252 2.95 -26.92 -3.66
CA ALA A 252 3.62 -26.14 -4.71
C ALA A 252 2.80 -26.10 -6.02
N ALA A 253 2.23 -27.25 -6.44
CA ALA A 253 1.37 -27.31 -7.62
C ALA A 253 0.07 -26.50 -7.42
N ILE A 254 -0.51 -26.55 -6.22
CA ILE A 254 -1.70 -25.77 -5.84
C ILE A 254 -1.39 -24.28 -5.86
N ASN A 255 -0.26 -23.84 -5.28
CA ASN A 255 0.12 -22.42 -5.25
C ASN A 255 0.39 -21.89 -6.66
N GLU A 256 0.98 -22.68 -7.55
CA GLU A 256 1.14 -22.31 -8.96
C GLU A 256 -0.21 -22.11 -9.65
N LYS A 257 -1.17 -23.03 -9.45
CA LYS A 257 -2.52 -22.91 -9.97
C LYS A 257 -3.24 -21.68 -9.36
N ASN A 258 -3.12 -21.47 -8.06
CA ASN A 258 -3.76 -20.36 -7.38
C ASN A 258 -3.19 -18.99 -7.83
N ALA A 259 -1.91 -18.90 -8.11
CA ALA A 259 -1.31 -17.68 -8.66
C ALA A 259 -1.87 -17.32 -10.04
N GLU A 260 -2.07 -18.33 -10.92
CA GLU A 260 -2.65 -18.11 -12.24
C GLU A 260 -4.16 -17.73 -12.13
N TRP A 261 -4.90 -18.40 -11.24
CA TRP A 261 -6.29 -18.04 -10.98
C TRP A 261 -6.42 -16.65 -10.37
N HIS A 262 -5.56 -16.28 -9.41
CA HIS A 262 -5.55 -14.94 -8.83
C HIS A 262 -5.32 -13.87 -9.91
N ALA A 263 -4.35 -14.08 -10.82
CA ALA A 263 -4.12 -13.18 -11.95
C ALA A 263 -5.31 -13.11 -12.92
N ARG A 264 -6.14 -14.17 -13.01
CA ARG A 264 -7.39 -14.19 -13.78
C ARG A 264 -8.52 -13.42 -13.09
N TYR A 265 -8.71 -13.63 -11.79
CA TYR A 265 -9.81 -13.05 -11.04
C TYR A 265 -9.49 -11.61 -10.59
N ARG A 266 -8.28 -11.36 -10.15
CA ARG A 266 -7.76 -10.03 -9.74
C ARG A 266 -6.92 -9.43 -10.86
N THR A 267 -7.47 -9.43 -12.07
CA THR A 267 -6.76 -8.94 -13.24
C THR A 267 -6.37 -7.47 -13.09
N VAL A 268 -5.14 -7.16 -13.45
CA VAL A 268 -4.64 -5.80 -13.53
C VAL A 268 -5.31 -5.09 -14.72
N ASP A 269 -5.45 -3.77 -14.63
CA ASP A 269 -6.06 -2.93 -15.68
C ASP A 269 -7.54 -3.23 -15.95
N GLY A 270 -8.28 -3.60 -14.89
CA GLY A 270 -9.69 -4.04 -14.98
C GLY A 270 -10.60 -3.07 -15.72
N TYR A 271 -10.31 -1.77 -15.71
CA TYR A 271 -11.10 -0.78 -16.45
C TYR A 271 -10.95 -0.88 -17.96
N ASN A 272 -9.82 -1.37 -18.47
CA ASN A 272 -9.63 -1.71 -19.89
C ASN A 272 -10.17 -3.10 -20.23
N VAL A 273 -10.22 -4.02 -19.24
CA VAL A 273 -10.72 -5.40 -19.45
C VAL A 273 -12.25 -5.47 -19.42
N TYR A 274 -12.88 -4.77 -18.49
CA TYR A 274 -14.33 -4.84 -18.23
C TYR A 274 -15.02 -3.48 -18.25
N GLY A 275 -14.36 -2.42 -17.79
CA GLY A 275 -14.93 -1.10 -17.57
C GLY A 275 -15.08 -0.26 -18.83
N GLY A 276 -15.26 1.05 -18.65
CA GLY A 276 -15.56 1.98 -19.72
C GLY A 276 -14.52 2.05 -20.85
N ARG A 277 -13.24 1.82 -20.54
CA ARG A 277 -12.18 1.79 -21.56
C ARG A 277 -12.14 0.50 -22.38
N SER A 278 -12.80 -0.54 -21.95
CA SER A 278 -12.90 -1.78 -22.72
C SER A 278 -13.55 -1.57 -24.09
N LYS A 279 -14.38 -0.53 -24.22
CA LYS A 279 -15.09 -0.16 -25.46
C LYS A 279 -14.30 0.73 -26.42
N LEU A 280 -13.08 1.14 -26.05
CA LEU A 280 -12.21 1.93 -26.94
C LEU A 280 -11.83 1.10 -28.17
N GLU A 281 -11.91 1.73 -29.34
CA GLU A 281 -11.70 1.09 -30.64
C GLU A 281 -10.35 1.49 -31.24
N PHE A 282 -9.67 0.52 -31.81
CA PHE A 282 -8.36 0.68 -32.46
C PHE A 282 -8.31 -0.03 -33.82
N PRO A 283 -7.48 0.41 -34.78
CA PRO A 283 -7.40 -0.21 -36.09
C PRO A 283 -6.79 -1.60 -36.05
N VAL A 284 -7.28 -2.50 -36.90
CA VAL A 284 -6.70 -3.84 -37.10
C VAL A 284 -5.56 -3.82 -38.12
N ALA A 285 -5.65 -2.95 -39.15
CA ALA A 285 -4.67 -2.85 -40.22
C ALA A 285 -4.68 -1.44 -40.83
N GLY A 286 -3.97 -0.49 -40.26
CA GLY A 286 -3.94 0.89 -40.71
C GLY A 286 -5.23 1.69 -40.39
N LYS A 287 -5.19 2.99 -40.64
CA LYS A 287 -6.15 3.97 -40.12
C LYS A 287 -7.63 3.73 -40.55
N ASP A 288 -7.83 3.21 -41.75
CA ASP A 288 -9.16 3.01 -42.33
C ASP A 288 -9.64 1.55 -42.34
N SER A 289 -8.92 0.67 -41.58
CA SER A 289 -9.28 -0.74 -41.46
C SER A 289 -10.42 -0.96 -40.45
N PRO A 290 -11.01 -2.18 -40.40
CA PRO A 290 -11.92 -2.56 -39.34
C PRO A 290 -11.29 -2.29 -37.97
N LYS A 291 -12.11 -1.89 -37.02
CA LYS A 291 -11.66 -1.60 -35.66
C LYS A 291 -11.88 -2.79 -34.73
N ILE A 292 -11.06 -2.88 -33.73
CA ILE A 292 -11.14 -3.83 -32.64
C ILE A 292 -11.13 -3.09 -31.30
N THR A 293 -11.87 -3.55 -30.34
CA THR A 293 -11.92 -2.94 -29.00
C THR A 293 -10.86 -3.51 -28.07
N ASN A 294 -10.55 -2.78 -26.99
CA ASN A 294 -9.79 -3.35 -25.87
C ASN A 294 -10.46 -4.64 -25.36
N PHE A 295 -11.79 -4.63 -25.23
CA PHE A 295 -12.55 -5.80 -24.79
C PHE A 295 -12.24 -7.05 -25.63
N ASP A 296 -12.28 -6.95 -26.96
CA ASP A 296 -12.03 -8.10 -27.84
C ASP A 296 -10.68 -8.78 -27.59
N VAL A 297 -9.63 -7.97 -27.41
CA VAL A 297 -8.27 -8.49 -27.15
C VAL A 297 -8.14 -8.99 -25.71
N MET A 298 -8.64 -8.23 -24.75
CA MET A 298 -8.49 -8.57 -23.33
C MET A 298 -9.33 -9.79 -22.93
N GLN A 299 -10.50 -10.04 -23.53
CA GLN A 299 -11.27 -11.26 -23.27
C GLN A 299 -10.57 -12.51 -23.84
N ASP A 300 -9.87 -12.40 -24.96
CA ASP A 300 -9.02 -13.49 -25.46
C ASP A 300 -7.91 -13.80 -24.44
N GLU A 301 -7.26 -12.79 -23.87
CA GLU A 301 -6.25 -12.96 -22.80
C GLU A 301 -6.84 -13.56 -21.52
N MET A 302 -8.05 -13.13 -21.14
CA MET A 302 -8.74 -13.71 -19.98
C MET A 302 -9.07 -15.19 -20.23
N THR A 303 -9.42 -15.57 -21.45
CA THR A 303 -9.62 -16.97 -21.84
C THR A 303 -8.31 -17.75 -21.78
N GLN A 304 -7.19 -17.18 -22.21
CA GLN A 304 -5.87 -17.81 -22.01
C GLN A 304 -5.59 -18.09 -20.52
N ARG A 305 -5.89 -17.14 -19.60
CA ARG A 305 -5.73 -17.37 -18.16
C ARG A 305 -6.65 -18.46 -17.63
N ASP A 306 -7.90 -18.54 -18.11
CA ASP A 306 -8.82 -19.62 -17.76
C ASP A 306 -8.24 -21.00 -18.19
N VAL A 307 -7.68 -21.13 -19.41
CA VAL A 307 -7.04 -22.34 -19.91
C VAL A 307 -5.77 -22.67 -19.13
N LYS A 308 -4.91 -21.70 -18.86
CA LYS A 308 -3.71 -21.88 -18.05
C LYS A 308 -4.02 -22.38 -16.65
N THR A 309 -5.08 -21.87 -16.04
CA THR A 309 -5.55 -22.36 -14.73
C THR A 309 -6.01 -23.79 -14.81
N ALA A 310 -6.78 -24.15 -15.84
CA ALA A 310 -7.24 -25.53 -16.05
C ALA A 310 -6.08 -26.51 -16.32
N ASN A 311 -5.04 -26.09 -17.09
CA ASN A 311 -3.85 -26.91 -17.30
C ASN A 311 -3.13 -27.20 -15.97
N ARG A 312 -3.17 -26.26 -15.02
CA ARG A 312 -2.57 -26.44 -13.70
C ARG A 312 -3.45 -27.30 -12.76
N ASP A 313 -4.79 -27.29 -12.92
CA ASP A 313 -5.66 -28.26 -12.25
C ASP A 313 -5.24 -29.69 -12.61
N LEU A 314 -4.95 -29.98 -13.89
CA LEU A 314 -4.47 -31.31 -14.33
C LEU A 314 -3.18 -31.71 -13.60
N ARG A 315 -2.26 -30.77 -13.41
CA ARG A 315 -1.04 -31.04 -12.63
C ARG A 315 -1.34 -31.32 -11.18
N VAL A 316 -2.23 -30.55 -10.54
CA VAL A 316 -2.64 -30.76 -9.14
C VAL A 316 -3.21 -32.17 -8.97
N TRP A 317 -4.10 -32.60 -9.87
CA TRP A 317 -4.69 -33.96 -9.82
C TRP A 317 -3.66 -35.07 -10.05
N ALA A 318 -2.73 -34.87 -10.95
CA ALA A 318 -1.65 -35.85 -11.19
C ALA A 318 -0.77 -36.01 -9.95
N VAL A 319 -0.37 -34.88 -9.32
CA VAL A 319 0.46 -34.91 -8.11
C VAL A 319 -0.31 -35.51 -6.93
N ALA A 320 -1.59 -35.21 -6.77
CA ALA A 320 -2.45 -35.80 -5.72
C ALA A 320 -2.52 -37.33 -5.83
N LYS A 321 -2.51 -37.87 -7.06
CA LYS A 321 -2.50 -39.31 -7.35
C LYS A 321 -1.11 -39.96 -7.21
N GLY A 322 -0.11 -39.22 -6.75
CA GLY A 322 1.28 -39.69 -6.54
C GLY A 322 2.20 -39.59 -7.78
N GLY A 323 1.71 -38.96 -8.85
CA GLY A 323 2.49 -38.73 -10.07
C GLY A 323 3.12 -37.33 -10.12
N ASP A 324 3.36 -36.89 -11.34
CA ASP A 324 3.64 -35.50 -11.72
C ASP A 324 3.24 -35.29 -13.19
N LEU A 325 2.91 -34.05 -13.52
CA LEU A 325 2.59 -33.65 -14.87
C LEU A 325 3.27 -32.29 -15.14
N ARG A 326 4.08 -32.25 -16.19
CA ARG A 326 4.58 -30.96 -16.68
C ARG A 326 3.39 -30.18 -17.26
N VAL A 327 3.23 -28.93 -16.81
CA VAL A 327 2.19 -28.05 -17.36
C VAL A 327 2.51 -27.79 -18.83
N ASP A 328 1.50 -27.99 -19.67
CA ASP A 328 1.56 -27.71 -21.10
C ASP A 328 0.55 -26.60 -21.44
N ASP A 329 1.06 -25.44 -21.78
CA ASP A 329 0.27 -24.27 -22.18
C ASP A 329 0.28 -24.12 -23.74
N SER A 330 0.63 -25.14 -24.53
CA SER A 330 0.60 -25.10 -26.00
C SER A 330 -0.81 -25.00 -26.58
N ASN A 331 -1.83 -25.34 -25.78
CA ASN A 331 -3.25 -25.32 -26.12
C ASN A 331 -3.92 -23.95 -25.92
N LEU A 332 -3.16 -22.90 -25.65
CA LEU A 332 -3.73 -21.55 -25.42
C LEU A 332 -4.40 -21.02 -26.71
N PRO A 333 -5.62 -20.48 -26.59
CA PRO A 333 -6.28 -19.87 -27.74
C PRO A 333 -5.51 -18.64 -28.22
N PRO A 334 -5.57 -18.33 -29.52
CA PRO A 334 -4.92 -17.12 -30.05
C PRO A 334 -5.58 -15.86 -29.52
N VAL A 335 -4.77 -14.81 -29.36
CA VAL A 335 -5.23 -13.45 -29.06
C VAL A 335 -5.34 -12.68 -30.37
N LYS A 336 -6.45 -11.91 -30.54
CA LYS A 336 -6.62 -11.05 -31.70
C LYS A 336 -5.50 -10.03 -31.82
N LYS A 337 -4.97 -9.87 -33.03
CA LYS A 337 -3.89 -8.94 -33.33
C LYS A 337 -4.45 -7.61 -33.79
N LEU A 338 -3.75 -6.54 -33.46
CA LEU A 338 -4.03 -5.19 -33.91
C LEU A 338 -2.77 -4.54 -34.47
N GLN A 339 -2.94 -3.45 -35.20
CA GLN A 339 -1.85 -2.58 -35.61
C GLN A 339 -1.82 -1.33 -34.73
N SER A 340 -0.67 -0.71 -34.63
CA SER A 340 -0.53 0.56 -33.95
C SER A 340 -1.33 1.66 -34.65
N ASN A 341 -2.02 2.50 -33.88
CA ASN A 341 -2.60 3.73 -34.40
C ASN A 341 -1.55 4.86 -34.53
N LYS A 342 -0.28 4.59 -34.14
CA LYS A 342 0.89 5.41 -34.37
C LYS A 342 1.95 4.59 -35.13
N PRO A 343 1.89 4.56 -36.47
CA PRO A 343 2.79 3.74 -37.28
C PRO A 343 4.25 4.21 -37.22
N ASP A 344 4.46 5.53 -37.13
CA ASP A 344 5.79 6.14 -37.15
C ASP A 344 6.28 6.37 -35.73
N ILE A 345 7.26 5.56 -35.28
CA ILE A 345 7.98 5.72 -34.02
C ILE A 345 9.33 6.38 -34.33
N ALA A 346 9.63 7.44 -33.62
CA ALA A 346 10.91 8.09 -33.72
C ALA A 346 12.03 7.16 -33.20
N PRO A 347 13.20 7.16 -33.88
CA PRO A 347 14.34 6.37 -33.41
C PRO A 347 14.81 6.87 -32.05
N PHE A 348 15.23 5.95 -31.22
CA PHE A 348 15.84 6.26 -29.94
C PHE A 348 17.32 6.63 -30.18
N LEU A 349 17.71 7.80 -29.67
CA LEU A 349 19.12 8.16 -29.58
C LEU A 349 19.76 7.42 -28.43
N SER A 350 21.08 7.23 -28.45
CA SER A 350 21.80 6.74 -27.27
C SER A 350 21.63 7.70 -26.08
N GLY A 351 21.87 7.20 -24.86
CA GLY A 351 21.77 8.05 -23.67
C GLY A 351 22.71 9.27 -23.73
N GLU A 352 23.93 9.11 -24.26
CA GLU A 352 24.91 10.20 -24.44
C GLU A 352 24.50 11.17 -25.55
N GLU A 353 23.94 10.69 -26.66
CA GLU A 353 23.45 11.55 -27.75
C GLU A 353 22.24 12.37 -27.32
N ALA A 354 21.32 11.79 -26.55
CA ALA A 354 20.14 12.49 -26.06
C ALA A 354 20.50 13.72 -25.20
N ILE A 355 21.60 13.69 -24.44
CA ILE A 355 22.06 14.82 -23.62
C ILE A 355 22.32 16.06 -24.48
N LYS A 356 22.81 15.91 -25.71
CA LYS A 356 23.10 17.05 -26.60
C LYS A 356 21.85 17.84 -27.03
N HIS A 357 20.67 17.25 -26.79
CA HIS A 357 19.37 17.83 -27.08
C HIS A 357 18.61 18.25 -25.81
N MET A 358 19.31 18.36 -24.70
CA MET A 358 18.78 18.87 -23.42
C MET A 358 19.32 20.29 -23.16
N THR A 359 18.42 21.19 -22.83
CA THR A 359 18.78 22.53 -22.33
C THR A 359 18.69 22.54 -20.81
N VAL A 360 19.67 23.11 -20.14
CA VAL A 360 19.78 23.20 -18.68
C VAL A 360 20.22 24.60 -18.24
N PRO A 361 20.01 25.01 -16.97
CA PRO A 361 20.47 26.29 -16.45
C PRO A 361 22.00 26.49 -16.57
N LYS A 362 22.41 27.73 -16.67
CA LYS A 362 23.84 28.08 -16.70
C LYS A 362 24.57 27.51 -15.48
N GLY A 363 25.69 26.87 -15.74
CA GLY A 363 26.51 26.20 -14.71
C GLY A 363 26.03 24.79 -14.34
N CYS A 364 24.85 24.36 -14.80
CA CYS A 364 24.41 22.96 -14.69
C CYS A 364 24.96 22.11 -15.84
N LYS A 365 25.24 20.85 -15.53
CA LYS A 365 25.72 19.86 -16.50
C LYS A 365 25.02 18.52 -16.28
N VAL A 366 24.52 17.94 -17.36
CA VAL A 366 23.95 16.57 -17.35
C VAL A 366 24.98 15.57 -17.84
N THR A 367 25.03 14.44 -17.18
CA THR A 367 25.81 13.26 -17.56
C THR A 367 24.94 12.00 -17.49
N LEU A 368 25.31 10.96 -18.24
CA LEU A 368 24.64 9.67 -18.19
C LEU A 368 25.16 8.86 -17.00
N PHE A 369 24.26 8.48 -16.06
CA PHE A 369 24.60 7.60 -14.96
C PHE A 369 24.45 6.13 -15.34
N ALA A 370 23.33 5.75 -15.96
CA ALA A 370 23.07 4.39 -16.43
C ALA A 370 22.12 4.41 -17.64
N SER A 371 22.29 3.44 -18.53
CA SER A 371 21.38 3.22 -19.66
C SER A 371 21.21 1.72 -19.95
N GLU A 372 20.18 1.41 -20.70
CA GLU A 372 19.87 0.09 -21.24
C GLU A 372 21.04 -0.49 -22.08
N GLU A 373 21.85 0.36 -22.68
CA GLU A 373 23.01 -0.03 -23.48
C GLU A 373 24.07 -0.77 -22.66
N LYS A 374 24.27 -0.35 -21.41
CA LYS A 374 25.18 -1.00 -20.46
C LYS A 374 24.46 -1.99 -19.56
N PHE A 375 23.22 -1.72 -19.21
CA PHE A 375 22.39 -2.50 -18.28
C PHE A 375 21.04 -2.83 -18.91
N PRO A 376 20.94 -3.92 -19.68
CA PRO A 376 19.69 -4.27 -20.40
C PRO A 376 18.48 -4.50 -19.48
N GLU A 377 18.69 -4.65 -18.17
CA GLU A 377 17.62 -4.73 -17.16
C GLU A 377 16.94 -3.37 -16.91
N LEU A 378 17.61 -2.26 -17.22
CA LEU A 378 17.10 -0.90 -17.00
C LEU A 378 16.12 -0.53 -18.12
N VAL A 379 14.90 -0.97 -17.97
CA VAL A 379 13.83 -0.65 -18.94
C VAL A 379 12.69 0.04 -18.21
N SER A 380 12.26 1.17 -18.75
CA SER A 380 11.09 1.90 -18.25
C SER A 380 11.16 2.22 -16.75
N PRO A 381 12.17 2.95 -16.25
CA PRO A 381 12.26 3.32 -14.84
C PRO A 381 11.12 4.27 -14.46
N VAL A 382 10.44 4.00 -13.32
CA VAL A 382 9.25 4.74 -12.89
C VAL A 382 9.37 5.38 -11.51
N GLN A 383 10.18 4.82 -10.62
CA GLN A 383 10.53 5.42 -9.33
C GLN A 383 11.96 5.10 -8.97
N MET A 384 12.61 6.00 -8.26
CA MET A 384 13.95 5.81 -7.72
C MET A 384 14.10 6.38 -6.31
N ALA A 385 15.03 5.82 -5.54
CA ALA A 385 15.41 6.31 -4.22
C ALA A 385 16.83 5.86 -3.87
N PHE A 386 17.51 6.58 -2.97
CA PHE A 386 18.82 6.18 -2.44
C PHE A 386 18.66 5.47 -1.09
N ASP A 387 19.33 4.33 -0.93
CA ASP A 387 19.35 3.60 0.34
C ASP A 387 20.38 4.19 1.34
N THR A 388 20.44 3.62 2.54
CA THR A 388 21.36 4.07 3.59
C THR A 388 22.83 3.83 3.26
N LYS A 389 23.12 2.97 2.27
CA LYS A 389 24.48 2.75 1.71
C LYS A 389 24.85 3.75 0.61
N GLY A 390 23.88 4.56 0.18
CA GLY A 390 24.05 5.51 -0.93
C GLY A 390 23.90 4.91 -2.31
N ARG A 391 23.38 3.67 -2.41
CA ARG A 391 23.10 3.01 -3.69
C ARG A 391 21.76 3.48 -4.25
N LEU A 392 21.66 3.59 -5.56
CA LEU A 392 20.44 3.96 -6.24
C LEU A 392 19.56 2.73 -6.49
N TRP A 393 18.33 2.78 -6.00
CA TRP A 393 17.29 1.79 -6.27
C TRP A 393 16.29 2.31 -7.28
N VAL A 394 15.84 1.44 -8.19
CA VAL A 394 14.98 1.80 -9.31
C VAL A 394 13.91 0.74 -9.52
N ALA A 395 12.64 1.14 -9.56
CA ALA A 395 11.56 0.30 -10.06
C ALA A 395 11.54 0.38 -11.59
N ALA A 396 11.77 -0.75 -12.25
CA ALA A 396 11.78 -0.89 -13.70
C ALA A 396 10.55 -1.67 -14.18
N TRP A 397 9.86 -1.12 -15.19
CA TRP A 397 8.57 -1.62 -15.65
C TRP A 397 8.54 -1.98 -17.16
N PRO A 398 9.36 -2.97 -17.60
CA PRO A 398 9.43 -3.40 -18.99
C PRO A 398 8.10 -3.90 -19.56
N SER A 399 7.22 -4.45 -18.71
CA SER A 399 5.93 -4.97 -19.15
C SER A 399 4.88 -3.89 -19.47
N TYR A 400 5.17 -2.59 -19.22
CA TYR A 400 4.20 -1.51 -19.35
C TYR A 400 3.28 -1.63 -20.57
N PRO A 401 1.93 -1.50 -20.45
CA PRO A 401 1.17 -1.19 -19.21
C PRO A 401 1.08 -2.35 -18.21
N GLU A 402 1.09 -3.61 -18.64
CA GLU A 402 1.10 -4.80 -17.78
C GLU A 402 1.57 -6.05 -18.54
N ARG A 403 1.84 -7.11 -17.79
CA ARG A 403 2.21 -8.42 -18.35
C ARG A 403 1.03 -9.07 -19.06
N THR A 404 1.28 -9.67 -20.22
CA THR A 404 0.33 -10.57 -20.88
C THR A 404 0.32 -11.95 -20.19
N PRO A 405 -0.70 -12.79 -20.41
CA PRO A 405 -0.70 -14.18 -19.89
C PRO A 405 0.50 -15.02 -20.34
N THR A 406 1.13 -14.65 -21.45
CA THR A 406 2.27 -15.36 -22.03
C THR A 406 3.62 -14.66 -21.81
N SER A 407 3.64 -13.54 -21.07
CA SER A 407 4.89 -12.83 -20.76
C SER A 407 5.85 -13.70 -19.96
N THR A 408 7.08 -13.84 -20.44
CA THR A 408 8.18 -14.55 -19.77
C THR A 408 9.07 -13.62 -18.94
N VAL A 409 9.06 -12.32 -19.25
CA VAL A 409 9.84 -11.29 -18.55
C VAL A 409 8.94 -10.57 -17.56
N GLY A 410 9.36 -10.51 -16.29
CA GLY A 410 8.73 -9.72 -15.24
C GLY A 410 9.37 -8.36 -15.08
N ASP A 411 8.65 -7.49 -14.36
CA ASP A 411 9.16 -6.20 -13.92
C ASP A 411 10.08 -6.39 -12.72
N LYS A 412 10.89 -5.37 -12.40
CA LYS A 412 12.03 -5.55 -11.49
C LYS A 412 12.20 -4.39 -10.51
N LEU A 413 12.82 -4.70 -9.39
CA LEU A 413 13.45 -3.72 -8.52
C LEU A 413 14.97 -3.88 -8.64
N LEU A 414 15.63 -2.83 -9.14
CA LEU A 414 17.06 -2.82 -9.47
C LEU A 414 17.84 -1.98 -8.46
N VAL A 415 19.10 -2.37 -8.19
CA VAL A 415 20.05 -1.65 -7.35
C VAL A 415 21.30 -1.33 -8.13
N PHE A 416 21.61 -0.06 -8.30
CA PHE A 416 22.80 0.43 -9.01
C PHE A 416 23.86 0.88 -8.01
N GLU A 417 25.11 0.57 -8.31
CA GLU A 417 26.29 0.95 -7.55
C GLU A 417 27.28 1.70 -8.45
N ASP A 418 27.68 2.87 -8.01
CA ASP A 418 28.85 3.61 -8.51
C ASP A 418 30.00 3.35 -7.52
N LYS A 419 30.90 2.44 -7.84
CA LYS A 419 31.94 1.96 -6.92
C LYS A 419 33.17 2.86 -6.90
N ASN A 420 33.44 3.49 -8.02
CA ASN A 420 34.62 4.33 -8.22
C ASN A 420 34.35 5.83 -7.97
N GLY A 421 33.07 6.22 -7.83
CA GLY A 421 32.63 7.58 -7.54
C GLY A 421 32.73 8.54 -8.73
N ASP A 422 32.74 8.03 -9.97
CA ASP A 422 32.83 8.86 -11.17
C ASP A 422 31.48 9.42 -11.65
N GLY A 423 30.40 9.02 -11.00
CA GLY A 423 29.03 9.43 -11.33
C GLY A 423 28.42 8.58 -12.43
N ARG A 424 28.93 7.38 -12.66
CA ARG A 424 28.41 6.35 -13.59
C ARG A 424 28.25 5.02 -12.87
N ALA A 425 27.19 4.32 -13.13
CA ALA A 425 26.96 3.00 -12.52
C ALA A 425 27.99 1.98 -13.04
N ASP A 426 28.62 1.26 -12.12
CA ASP A 426 29.53 0.13 -12.45
C ASP A 426 28.81 -1.20 -12.44
N LYS A 427 27.76 -1.33 -11.61
CA LYS A 427 27.05 -2.58 -11.37
C LYS A 427 25.56 -2.36 -11.18
N VAL A 428 24.77 -3.29 -11.70
CA VAL A 428 23.36 -3.46 -11.37
C VAL A 428 23.14 -4.81 -10.68
N THR A 429 22.25 -4.83 -9.71
CA THR A 429 21.74 -6.06 -9.07
C THR A 429 20.21 -6.07 -9.15
N THR A 430 19.64 -7.13 -9.68
CA THR A 430 18.20 -7.35 -9.60
C THR A 430 17.87 -7.85 -8.20
N TYR A 431 17.30 -6.96 -7.35
CA TYR A 431 16.93 -7.28 -5.98
C TYR A 431 15.65 -8.09 -5.90
N LEU A 432 14.66 -7.74 -6.72
CA LEU A 432 13.40 -8.46 -6.82
C LEU A 432 13.00 -8.53 -8.29
N ASP A 433 12.58 -9.70 -8.72
CA ASP A 433 12.20 -9.99 -10.11
C ASP A 433 10.78 -10.53 -10.19
N ASN A 434 10.33 -10.75 -11.42
CA ASN A 434 9.03 -11.34 -11.73
C ASN A 434 7.83 -10.55 -11.17
N LEU A 435 7.97 -9.23 -11.06
CA LEU A 435 6.89 -8.32 -10.69
C LEU A 435 5.93 -8.08 -11.86
N ASN A 436 4.78 -7.45 -11.54
CA ASN A 436 3.84 -6.90 -12.51
C ASN A 436 3.38 -5.53 -12.03
N CYS A 437 3.72 -4.47 -12.75
CA CYS A 437 3.38 -3.09 -12.41
C CYS A 437 3.92 -2.64 -11.03
N PRO A 438 5.23 -2.68 -10.75
CA PRO A 438 5.81 -2.15 -9.52
C PRO A 438 5.84 -0.62 -9.59
N THR A 439 4.86 0.03 -9.04
CA THR A 439 4.64 1.48 -9.18
C THR A 439 5.23 2.30 -8.07
N GLY A 440 5.80 1.65 -7.05
CA GLY A 440 6.48 2.32 -5.96
C GLY A 440 7.15 1.38 -4.98
N PHE A 441 8.14 1.90 -4.27
CA PHE A 441 8.79 1.21 -3.17
C PHE A 441 9.27 2.19 -2.11
N GLN A 442 9.50 1.69 -0.89
CA GLN A 442 10.04 2.49 0.20
C GLN A 442 10.80 1.62 1.21
N PHE A 443 11.91 2.14 1.73
CA PHE A 443 12.72 1.42 2.72
C PHE A 443 12.03 1.37 4.08
N TYR A 444 12.08 0.23 4.71
CA TYR A 444 11.54 0.02 6.05
C TYR A 444 12.34 -1.06 6.78
N LYS A 445 12.87 -0.73 7.96
CA LYS A 445 13.73 -1.64 8.76
C LYS A 445 14.84 -2.25 7.89
N ASP A 446 14.94 -3.56 7.87
CA ASP A 446 15.91 -4.36 7.13
C ASP A 446 15.43 -4.80 5.73
N GLY A 447 14.36 -4.20 5.24
CA GLY A 447 13.77 -4.56 3.95
C GLY A 447 13.16 -3.39 3.21
N VAL A 448 12.29 -3.72 2.26
CA VAL A 448 11.66 -2.77 1.35
C VAL A 448 10.16 -3.06 1.25
N LEU A 449 9.35 -2.03 1.38
CA LEU A 449 7.94 -2.06 0.99
C LEU A 449 7.86 -1.88 -0.52
N VAL A 450 7.19 -2.77 -1.23
CA VAL A 450 7.02 -2.72 -2.69
C VAL A 450 5.54 -2.74 -3.03
N MET A 451 5.09 -1.71 -3.74
CA MET A 451 3.71 -1.64 -4.22
C MET A 451 3.59 -2.36 -5.56
N GLN A 452 2.79 -3.38 -5.57
CA GLN A 452 2.34 -4.10 -6.75
C GLN A 452 0.85 -4.41 -6.56
N ALA A 453 -0.04 -3.56 -7.05
CA ALA A 453 -1.48 -3.76 -6.86
C ALA A 453 -1.93 -5.18 -7.29
N PRO A 454 -2.76 -5.83 -6.51
CA PRO A 454 -3.54 -5.32 -5.37
C PRO A 454 -2.83 -5.31 -4.00
N ASP A 455 -1.55 -5.65 -3.94
CA ASP A 455 -0.82 -5.93 -2.71
C ASP A 455 0.29 -4.90 -2.43
N LEU A 456 0.46 -4.53 -1.17
CA LEU A 456 1.69 -3.94 -0.67
C LEU A 456 2.51 -5.06 -0.01
N TRP A 457 3.69 -5.30 -0.54
CA TRP A 457 4.61 -6.31 -0.05
C TRP A 457 5.67 -5.71 0.86
N PHE A 458 6.05 -6.41 1.93
CA PHE A 458 7.31 -6.21 2.60
C PHE A 458 8.26 -7.34 2.18
N VAL A 459 9.41 -6.98 1.63
CA VAL A 459 10.39 -7.92 1.08
C VAL A 459 11.74 -7.74 1.73
N ARG A 460 12.48 -8.83 1.93
CA ARG A 460 13.76 -8.83 2.62
C ARG A 460 14.76 -9.74 1.92
N ASP A 461 16.02 -9.37 2.00
CA ASP A 461 17.18 -10.21 1.74
C ASP A 461 17.65 -10.76 3.11
N THR A 462 17.29 -12.00 3.42
CA THR A 462 17.60 -12.59 4.74
C THR A 462 18.94 -13.31 4.77
N ASN A 463 19.49 -13.64 3.60
CA ASN A 463 20.76 -14.36 3.44
C ASN A 463 21.94 -13.43 3.08
N GLY A 464 21.69 -12.16 2.72
CA GLY A 464 22.71 -11.15 2.44
C GLY A 464 23.31 -11.23 1.04
N ASP A 465 22.69 -11.92 0.08
CA ASP A 465 23.20 -12.06 -1.29
C ASP A 465 22.82 -10.90 -2.22
N GLY A 466 22.03 -9.95 -1.72
CA GLY A 466 21.56 -8.78 -2.47
C GLY A 466 20.27 -9.02 -3.23
N LYS A 467 19.58 -10.12 -2.98
CA LYS A 467 18.28 -10.46 -3.58
C LYS A 467 17.25 -10.75 -2.49
N ALA A 468 16.01 -10.36 -2.74
CA ALA A 468 14.92 -10.67 -1.81
C ALA A 468 14.58 -12.18 -1.86
N ASP A 469 14.65 -12.84 -0.70
CA ASP A 469 14.32 -14.25 -0.51
C ASP A 469 13.12 -14.47 0.43
N TRP A 470 12.64 -13.42 1.09
CA TRP A 470 11.47 -13.44 1.96
C TRP A 470 10.51 -12.31 1.61
N LYS A 471 9.21 -12.59 1.68
CA LYS A 471 8.16 -11.60 1.41
C LYS A 471 6.87 -11.88 2.18
N GLU A 472 6.20 -10.80 2.60
CA GLU A 472 4.89 -10.83 3.23
C GLU A 472 3.96 -9.77 2.60
N ARG A 473 2.69 -10.11 2.38
CA ARG A 473 1.66 -9.15 1.99
C ARG A 473 1.18 -8.37 3.19
N VAL A 474 1.68 -7.15 3.37
CA VAL A 474 1.33 -6.32 4.53
C VAL A 474 -0.02 -5.61 4.37
N LEU A 475 -0.40 -5.26 3.14
CA LEU A 475 -1.75 -4.82 2.78
C LEU A 475 -2.23 -5.59 1.55
N MET A 476 -3.54 -5.85 1.50
CA MET A 476 -4.23 -6.43 0.35
C MET A 476 -5.48 -5.62 0.06
N GLY A 477 -5.85 -5.51 -1.22
CA GLY A 477 -7.11 -4.86 -1.62
C GLY A 477 -6.96 -3.45 -2.17
N MET A 478 -5.75 -2.98 -2.49
CA MET A 478 -5.57 -1.85 -3.39
C MET A 478 -6.11 -2.24 -4.76
N ASP A 479 -6.94 -1.39 -5.38
CA ASP A 479 -7.47 -1.74 -6.69
C ASP A 479 -6.41 -1.62 -7.79
N SER A 480 -6.62 -2.31 -8.88
CA SER A 480 -5.76 -2.34 -10.05
C SER A 480 -6.54 -2.07 -11.36
N ALA A 481 -7.66 -1.38 -11.25
CA ALA A 481 -8.52 -1.06 -12.41
C ALA A 481 -7.80 -0.26 -13.49
N ASP A 482 -6.83 0.57 -13.12
CA ASP A 482 -5.94 1.30 -14.02
C ASP A 482 -4.48 1.02 -13.65
N SER A 483 -3.77 0.21 -14.45
CA SER A 483 -2.36 -0.12 -14.20
C SER A 483 -1.43 1.09 -14.32
N HIS A 484 -1.74 2.02 -15.23
CA HIS A 484 -0.94 3.22 -15.48
C HIS A 484 -0.95 4.19 -14.29
N HIS A 485 -2.05 4.24 -13.54
CA HIS A 485 -2.24 5.08 -12.36
C HIS A 485 -2.64 4.27 -11.10
N THR A 486 -2.20 3.03 -10.98
CA THR A 486 -2.38 2.26 -9.75
C THR A 486 -1.58 2.89 -8.60
N ALA A 487 -1.77 2.42 -7.37
CA ALA A 487 -1.12 2.99 -6.19
C ALA A 487 0.39 3.18 -6.42
N ASN A 488 0.86 4.42 -6.32
CA ASN A 488 2.18 4.86 -6.76
C ASN A 488 2.79 5.92 -5.83
N SER A 489 3.94 6.46 -6.22
CA SER A 489 4.61 7.59 -5.55
C SER A 489 4.78 7.38 -4.04
N MET A 490 5.39 6.27 -3.66
CA MET A 490 5.64 5.96 -2.26
C MET A 490 6.69 6.92 -1.69
N VAL A 491 6.27 7.77 -0.75
CA VAL A 491 7.10 8.78 -0.10
C VAL A 491 6.93 8.72 1.40
N LEU A 492 8.03 8.85 2.15
CA LEU A 492 8.03 8.94 3.61
C LEU A 492 7.76 10.37 4.07
N ASP A 493 6.89 10.51 5.08
CA ASP A 493 6.87 11.76 5.86
C ASP A 493 8.04 11.81 6.86
N PRO A 494 8.33 12.98 7.44
CA PRO A 494 9.40 13.09 8.43
C PRO A 494 9.23 12.19 9.65
N GLY A 495 8.00 11.77 9.97
CA GLY A 495 7.65 10.90 11.10
C GLY A 495 7.65 9.40 10.78
N GLY A 496 7.95 9.00 9.52
CA GLY A 496 8.15 7.62 9.12
C GLY A 496 6.92 6.89 8.58
N ALA A 497 5.83 7.57 8.33
CA ALA A 497 4.71 7.00 7.59
C ALA A 497 4.97 7.05 6.08
N THR A 498 4.53 6.02 5.38
CA THR A 498 4.59 5.92 3.92
C THR A 498 3.27 6.36 3.32
N TYR A 499 3.32 7.16 2.27
CA TYR A 499 2.14 7.60 1.54
C TYR A 499 2.08 6.94 0.17
N LEU A 500 0.85 6.71 -0.31
CA LEU A 500 0.57 6.11 -1.62
C LEU A 500 -0.49 6.95 -2.31
N SER A 501 -0.26 7.27 -3.57
CA SER A 501 -1.22 7.93 -4.45
C SER A 501 -1.97 6.88 -5.26
N ASP A 502 -3.29 6.87 -5.22
CA ASP A 502 -4.14 5.90 -5.91
C ASP A 502 -5.02 6.59 -6.95
N GLY A 503 -5.12 6.01 -8.13
CA GLY A 503 -5.70 6.65 -9.31
C GLY A 503 -7.22 6.56 -9.41
N VAL A 504 -7.74 7.15 -10.47
CA VAL A 504 -9.16 7.13 -10.80
C VAL A 504 -9.62 5.73 -11.25
N PHE A 505 -10.92 5.47 -11.20
CA PHE A 505 -11.64 4.22 -11.50
C PHE A 505 -11.45 3.11 -10.47
N HIS A 506 -10.59 3.30 -9.49
CA HIS A 506 -10.30 2.31 -8.46
C HIS A 506 -11.44 2.14 -7.46
N ARG A 507 -11.56 0.93 -6.97
CA ARG A 507 -12.48 0.52 -5.90
C ARG A 507 -11.67 -0.14 -4.79
N THR A 508 -10.75 0.65 -4.23
CA THR A 508 -9.84 0.19 -3.18
C THR A 508 -10.59 -0.16 -1.91
N GLN A 509 -10.30 -1.34 -1.37
CA GLN A 509 -10.92 -1.87 -0.16
C GLN A 509 -9.89 -2.69 0.62
N VAL A 510 -9.33 -2.12 1.67
CA VAL A 510 -8.28 -2.73 2.50
C VAL A 510 -8.84 -3.05 3.88
N GLU A 511 -8.72 -4.30 4.31
CA GLU A 511 -9.08 -4.75 5.65
C GLU A 511 -7.94 -4.44 6.62
N THR A 512 -8.26 -3.86 7.76
CA THR A 512 -7.30 -3.57 8.84
C THR A 512 -7.81 -4.06 10.19
N ALA A 513 -6.91 -4.13 11.18
CA ALA A 513 -7.29 -4.52 12.54
C ALA A 513 -8.25 -3.52 13.22
N ILE A 514 -8.47 -2.36 12.63
CA ILE A 514 -9.37 -1.29 13.13
C ILE A 514 -10.56 -1.03 12.20
N GLY A 515 -10.78 -1.89 11.21
CA GLY A 515 -11.89 -1.83 10.26
C GLY A 515 -11.46 -1.69 8.81
N PRO A 516 -12.40 -1.85 7.88
CA PRO A 516 -12.12 -1.74 6.45
C PRO A 516 -11.96 -0.28 6.03
N ILE A 517 -10.94 0.00 5.24
CA ILE A 517 -10.72 1.30 4.59
C ILE A 517 -11.12 1.18 3.13
N ARG A 518 -12.05 2.02 2.71
CA ARG A 518 -12.64 2.00 1.36
C ARG A 518 -12.53 3.36 0.69
N ASN A 519 -12.40 3.36 -0.60
CA ASN A 519 -12.49 4.57 -1.42
C ASN A 519 -12.96 4.25 -2.84
N ASP A 520 -13.79 5.13 -3.38
CA ASP A 520 -14.16 5.17 -4.80
C ASP A 520 -13.21 6.12 -5.52
N ASP A 521 -12.66 5.69 -6.65
CA ASP A 521 -11.73 6.47 -7.45
C ASP A 521 -10.45 6.87 -6.71
N ALA A 522 -9.87 8.00 -7.08
CA ALA A 522 -8.59 8.44 -6.57
C ALA A 522 -8.61 8.88 -5.10
N ALA A 523 -7.51 8.64 -4.42
CA ALA A 523 -7.21 9.14 -3.09
C ALA A 523 -5.70 9.11 -2.81
N ILE A 524 -5.30 9.77 -1.74
CA ILE A 524 -4.00 9.55 -1.12
C ILE A 524 -4.21 8.76 0.15
N TYR A 525 -3.42 7.71 0.33
CA TYR A 525 -3.40 6.90 1.55
C TYR A 525 -2.13 7.17 2.35
N ARG A 526 -2.25 7.00 3.67
CA ARG A 526 -1.14 7.05 4.61
C ARG A 526 -1.04 5.71 5.34
N PHE A 527 0.10 5.09 5.27
CA PHE A 527 0.41 3.82 5.92
C PHE A 527 1.54 3.99 6.95
N GLU A 528 1.29 3.58 8.17
CA GLU A 528 2.29 3.50 9.23
C GLU A 528 2.80 2.05 9.35
N PRO A 529 3.97 1.71 8.80
CA PRO A 529 4.41 0.31 8.75
C PRO A 529 4.64 -0.32 10.12
N ARG A 530 4.95 0.50 11.15
CA ARG A 530 5.19 0.03 12.51
C ARG A 530 3.92 -0.40 13.24
N THR A 531 2.81 0.27 12.95
CA THR A 531 1.50 0.03 13.61
C THR A 531 0.51 -0.70 12.71
N TYR A 532 0.85 -0.88 11.44
CA TYR A 532 -0.05 -1.32 10.35
C TYR A 532 -1.30 -0.45 10.19
N LYS A 533 -1.27 0.78 10.70
CA LYS A 533 -2.36 1.72 10.52
C LYS A 533 -2.38 2.21 9.08
N PHE A 534 -3.52 2.04 8.43
CA PHE A 534 -3.77 2.48 7.07
C PHE A 534 -4.94 3.45 7.07
N GLU A 535 -4.79 4.62 6.47
CA GLU A 535 -5.78 5.69 6.50
C GLU A 535 -5.98 6.28 5.11
N ARG A 536 -7.20 6.67 4.83
CA ARG A 536 -7.54 7.53 3.69
C ARG A 536 -7.14 8.96 4.06
N TYR A 537 -5.96 9.40 3.61
CA TYR A 537 -5.35 10.66 4.01
C TYR A 537 -5.96 11.86 3.30
N VAL A 538 -6.07 11.81 1.96
CA VAL A 538 -6.77 12.83 1.16
C VAL A 538 -7.78 12.16 0.25
N PRO A 539 -9.06 12.10 0.66
CA PRO A 539 -10.15 11.70 -0.21
C PRO A 539 -10.57 12.88 -1.08
N TYR A 540 -10.10 12.91 -2.32
CA TYR A 540 -10.33 14.03 -3.24
C TYR A 540 -10.58 13.51 -4.66
N GLY A 541 -11.26 14.29 -5.48
CA GLY A 541 -11.54 13.98 -6.87
C GLY A 541 -10.35 14.22 -7.80
N PHE A 542 -9.17 13.70 -7.46
CA PHE A 542 -8.04 13.72 -8.37
C PHE A 542 -8.39 13.04 -9.68
N ALA A 543 -7.82 13.51 -10.78
CA ALA A 543 -7.85 12.75 -12.02
C ALA A 543 -6.88 11.56 -11.93
N ASN A 544 -5.60 11.80 -11.58
CA ASN A 544 -4.59 10.77 -11.41
C ASN A 544 -3.44 11.31 -10.54
N PRO A 545 -3.50 11.17 -9.21
CA PRO A 545 -2.45 11.69 -8.35
C PRO A 545 -1.15 10.92 -8.59
N HIS A 546 -0.08 11.68 -8.81
CA HIS A 546 1.27 11.17 -8.99
C HIS A 546 2.26 12.27 -8.66
N GLY A 547 3.27 11.94 -7.89
CA GLY A 547 4.20 12.92 -7.36
C GLY A 547 3.74 13.48 -6.01
N ARG A 548 4.69 13.49 -5.08
CA ARG A 548 4.51 13.99 -3.73
C ARG A 548 5.85 14.31 -3.13
N VAL A 549 5.90 15.35 -2.30
CA VAL A 549 7.12 15.70 -1.57
C VAL A 549 6.79 16.42 -0.26
N PHE A 550 7.65 16.24 0.73
CA PHE A 550 7.65 16.99 1.98
C PHE A 550 8.81 18.00 1.98
N ASP A 551 8.54 19.23 2.39
CA ASP A 551 9.57 20.24 2.53
C ASP A 551 10.38 20.08 3.83
N TYR A 552 11.27 21.04 4.09
CA TYR A 552 12.12 21.06 5.28
C TYR A 552 11.36 21.01 6.61
N TRP A 553 10.16 21.58 6.66
CA TRP A 553 9.26 21.61 7.83
C TRP A 553 8.17 20.56 7.79
N GLY A 554 8.26 19.62 6.85
CA GLY A 554 7.29 18.54 6.70
C GLY A 554 5.95 19.01 6.10
N ASN A 555 5.91 20.15 5.44
CA ASN A 555 4.75 20.54 4.66
C ASN A 555 4.63 19.64 3.43
N ASP A 556 3.41 19.24 3.12
CA ASP A 556 3.08 18.24 2.14
C ASP A 556 2.57 18.89 0.85
N ILE A 557 3.18 18.55 -0.27
CA ILE A 557 2.78 18.94 -1.62
C ILE A 557 2.36 17.69 -2.39
N ILE A 558 1.14 17.72 -2.92
CA ILE A 558 0.56 16.65 -3.74
C ILE A 558 0.38 17.13 -5.17
N THR A 559 0.69 16.27 -6.13
CA THR A 559 0.51 16.54 -7.56
C THR A 559 -0.49 15.59 -8.18
N ASP A 560 -1.36 16.12 -9.06
CA ASP A 560 -2.25 15.36 -9.91
C ASP A 560 -1.69 15.32 -11.34
N ALA A 561 -1.24 14.16 -11.79
CA ALA A 561 -0.53 13.99 -13.04
C ALA A 561 -1.32 14.47 -14.27
N THR A 562 -2.54 14.01 -14.44
CA THR A 562 -3.34 14.28 -15.65
C THR A 562 -3.61 15.77 -15.85
N GLY A 563 -3.90 16.45 -14.76
CA GLY A 563 -4.06 17.90 -14.74
C GLY A 563 -2.74 18.65 -14.59
N ASN A 564 -1.68 18.00 -14.10
CA ASN A 564 -0.51 18.63 -13.46
C ASN A 564 -0.92 19.71 -12.46
N ALA A 565 -1.93 19.38 -11.65
CA ALA A 565 -2.42 20.26 -10.60
C ALA A 565 -1.61 20.03 -9.33
N ASN A 566 -1.19 21.11 -8.68
CA ASN A 566 -0.24 21.06 -7.57
C ASN A 566 -0.87 21.70 -6.33
N TYR A 567 -1.04 20.89 -5.27
CA TYR A 567 -1.82 21.25 -4.11
C TYR A 567 -1.00 21.31 -2.83
N PHE A 568 -1.35 22.26 -1.97
CA PHE A 568 -0.86 22.32 -0.60
C PHE A 568 -1.75 21.40 0.27
N ALA A 569 -1.24 20.22 0.59
CA ALA A 569 -2.02 19.15 1.18
C ALA A 569 -2.60 19.42 2.57
N PRO A 570 -1.97 20.17 3.49
CA PRO A 570 -2.57 20.43 4.79
C PRO A 570 -3.99 21.00 4.73
N ALA A 571 -4.33 21.72 3.67
CA ALA A 571 -5.66 22.33 3.54
C ALA A 571 -6.79 21.30 3.35
N PHE A 572 -6.54 20.16 2.70
CA PHE A 572 -7.59 19.16 2.39
C PHE A 572 -7.24 17.73 2.85
N SER A 573 -6.36 17.61 3.84
CA SER A 573 -6.03 16.34 4.49
C SER A 573 -6.71 16.16 5.84
N GLY A 574 -7.82 16.85 6.07
CA GLY A 574 -8.73 16.60 7.18
C GLY A 574 -9.52 15.30 6.98
N HIS A 575 -10.07 14.76 8.07
CA HIS A 575 -10.85 13.53 8.02
C HIS A 575 -12.21 13.73 7.34
N LEU A 576 -12.55 12.82 6.45
CA LEU A 576 -13.93 12.65 5.95
C LEU A 576 -14.27 11.16 5.97
N ASP A 577 -15.47 10.81 6.43
CA ASP A 577 -15.94 9.43 6.34
C ASP A 577 -16.22 9.03 4.88
N TYR A 578 -15.96 7.76 4.55
CA TYR A 578 -16.38 7.20 3.26
C TYR A 578 -17.92 7.24 3.12
N PRO A 579 -18.47 7.57 1.95
CA PRO A 579 -17.81 7.84 0.66
C PRO A 579 -17.47 9.32 0.39
N ALA A 580 -17.59 10.21 1.38
CA ALA A 580 -17.39 11.65 1.17
C ALA A 580 -15.98 11.99 0.66
N LYS A 581 -15.90 13.03 -0.17
CA LYS A 581 -14.67 13.62 -0.69
C LYS A 581 -14.61 15.11 -0.43
N HIS A 582 -13.39 15.64 -0.35
CA HIS A 582 -13.17 17.10 -0.30
C HIS A 582 -13.58 17.75 -1.61
N LYS A 583 -14.08 18.98 -1.53
CA LYS A 583 -14.40 19.81 -2.71
C LYS A 583 -13.14 20.33 -3.40
N GLY A 584 -13.28 20.95 -4.56
CA GLY A 584 -12.16 21.49 -5.33
C GLY A 584 -11.28 22.46 -4.53
N LEU A 585 -9.97 22.29 -4.57
CA LEU A 585 -8.95 23.12 -3.94
C LEU A 585 -8.17 23.89 -5.00
N GLN A 586 -7.79 25.12 -4.71
CA GLN A 586 -6.93 25.93 -5.58
C GLN A 586 -5.51 25.37 -5.61
N GLU A 587 -4.90 25.33 -6.80
CA GLU A 587 -3.49 25.02 -6.97
C GLU A 587 -2.62 26.14 -6.37
N PHE A 588 -1.51 25.76 -5.70
CA PHE A 588 -0.53 26.73 -5.24
C PHE A 588 0.39 27.24 -6.37
N TRP A 589 0.49 26.47 -7.44
CA TRP A 589 1.25 26.78 -8.64
C TRP A 589 0.46 26.38 -9.90
N LYS A 590 0.23 27.35 -10.77
CA LYS A 590 -0.45 27.11 -12.05
C LYS A 590 0.55 26.52 -13.07
N ARG A 591 0.36 25.26 -13.39
CA ARG A 591 1.20 24.52 -14.32
C ARG A 591 1.26 25.13 -15.72
N PRO A 592 2.45 25.15 -16.39
CA PRO A 592 2.55 25.48 -17.80
C PRO A 592 2.12 24.33 -18.72
N SER A 593 2.27 23.08 -18.30
CA SER A 593 2.01 21.88 -19.10
C SER A 593 1.61 20.67 -18.26
N ARG A 594 1.18 19.59 -18.93
CA ARG A 594 0.74 18.31 -18.35
C ARG A 594 1.09 17.14 -19.27
N PRO A 595 1.05 15.87 -18.82
CA PRO A 595 0.95 15.42 -17.43
C PRO A 595 2.29 15.49 -16.71
N CYS A 596 2.23 15.55 -15.39
CA CYS A 596 3.43 15.44 -14.56
C CYS A 596 3.74 13.97 -14.20
N ALA A 597 4.92 13.80 -13.57
CA ALA A 597 5.35 12.54 -12.99
C ALA A 597 5.98 12.79 -11.61
N GLY A 598 7.19 12.30 -11.34
CA GLY A 598 7.87 12.46 -10.07
C GLY A 598 8.17 13.92 -9.69
N THR A 599 8.27 14.16 -8.40
CA THR A 599 8.55 15.48 -7.82
C THR A 599 9.59 15.37 -6.72
N THR A 600 10.34 16.45 -6.50
CA THR A 600 11.22 16.61 -5.33
C THR A 600 11.42 18.09 -4.98
N ILE A 601 12.09 18.37 -3.87
CA ILE A 601 12.55 19.71 -3.51
C ILE A 601 14.07 19.71 -3.48
N ILE A 602 14.69 20.72 -4.07
CA ILE A 602 16.14 20.87 -4.04
C ILE A 602 16.57 21.24 -2.63
N SER A 603 17.29 20.33 -2.00
CA SER A 603 17.89 20.50 -0.68
C SER A 603 19.33 20.00 -0.76
N SER A 604 20.24 20.83 -1.30
CA SER A 604 21.63 20.45 -1.55
C SER A 604 22.56 21.66 -1.66
N ARG A 605 23.54 21.73 -0.77
CA ARG A 605 24.61 22.76 -0.80
C ARG A 605 25.49 22.69 -2.04
N HIS A 606 25.41 21.65 -2.85
CA HIS A 606 26.07 21.56 -4.14
C HIS A 606 25.52 22.58 -5.14
N PHE A 607 24.22 22.90 -5.04
CA PHE A 607 23.58 23.91 -5.88
C PHE A 607 23.60 25.30 -5.19
N PRO A 608 23.61 26.42 -5.96
CA PRO A 608 23.59 27.77 -5.39
C PRO A 608 22.27 28.06 -4.63
N GLU A 609 22.29 29.18 -3.88
CA GLU A 609 21.22 29.54 -2.94
C GLU A 609 19.85 29.69 -3.64
N GLU A 610 19.81 30.22 -4.85
CA GLU A 610 18.61 30.40 -5.65
C GLU A 610 17.95 29.08 -6.08
N PHE A 611 18.62 27.93 -5.92
CA PHE A 611 18.07 26.61 -6.16
C PHE A 611 17.45 26.00 -4.89
N GLN A 612 17.89 26.45 -3.70
CA GLN A 612 17.44 25.84 -2.45
C GLN A 612 15.94 26.01 -2.24
N GLY A 613 15.26 24.93 -1.82
CA GLY A 613 13.85 24.92 -1.57
C GLY A 613 12.96 24.95 -2.83
N ASN A 614 13.54 24.99 -4.04
CA ASN A 614 12.75 24.96 -5.26
C ASN A 614 12.09 23.59 -5.44
N PHE A 615 10.80 23.60 -5.78
CA PHE A 615 10.04 22.43 -6.14
C PHE A 615 10.33 22.03 -7.59
N LEU A 616 10.64 20.76 -7.80
CA LEU A 616 10.85 20.16 -9.11
C LEU A 616 9.65 19.30 -9.49
N ASN A 617 9.21 19.44 -10.73
CA ASN A 617 8.06 18.72 -11.26
C ASN A 617 8.42 18.18 -12.65
N CYS A 618 8.54 16.85 -12.76
CA CYS A 618 8.74 16.15 -14.03
C CYS A 618 7.50 16.27 -14.90
N ASN A 619 7.67 16.50 -16.20
CA ASN A 619 6.58 16.56 -17.17
C ASN A 619 6.92 15.71 -18.40
N VAL A 620 5.95 14.92 -18.89
CA VAL A 620 6.26 13.80 -19.81
C VAL A 620 5.63 13.87 -21.18
N ILE A 621 4.69 14.84 -21.46
CA ILE A 621 4.06 14.94 -22.78
C ILE A 621 4.13 16.36 -23.36
N GLY A 622 3.40 17.32 -22.82
CA GLY A 622 3.31 18.67 -23.37
C GLY A 622 4.61 19.47 -23.24
N PHE A 623 5.35 19.19 -22.22
CA PHE A 623 6.72 19.64 -21.97
C PHE A 623 7.53 18.42 -21.56
N GLN A 624 8.57 18.10 -22.26
CA GLN A 624 9.44 16.96 -21.98
C GLN A 624 10.64 17.44 -21.19
N GLY A 625 10.51 17.46 -19.86
CA GLY A 625 11.53 18.05 -19.02
C GLY A 625 11.13 18.12 -17.55
N ILE A 626 11.83 18.94 -16.80
CA ILE A 626 11.65 19.14 -15.36
C ILE A 626 11.51 20.63 -15.08
N PHE A 627 10.31 21.02 -14.65
CA PHE A 627 10.05 22.38 -14.19
C PHE A 627 10.77 22.64 -12.87
N ARG A 628 11.29 23.85 -12.72
CA ARG A 628 11.81 24.39 -11.47
C ARG A 628 10.93 25.54 -11.00
N VAL A 629 10.38 25.41 -9.83
CA VAL A 629 9.37 26.30 -9.25
C VAL A 629 9.89 26.87 -7.94
N LYS A 630 9.94 28.18 -7.84
CA LYS A 630 10.20 28.88 -6.58
C LYS A 630 8.92 28.81 -5.75
N VAL A 631 9.02 28.26 -4.54
CA VAL A 631 7.93 28.18 -3.60
C VAL A 631 8.10 29.21 -2.50
N THR A 632 7.04 29.96 -2.23
CA THR A 632 6.98 30.94 -1.16
C THR A 632 5.72 30.73 -0.33
N GLU A 633 5.71 31.23 0.88
CA GLU A 633 4.53 31.22 1.71
C GLU A 633 3.53 32.28 1.24
N ASP A 634 2.23 31.95 1.35
CA ASP A 634 1.12 32.81 1.04
C ASP A 634 0.03 32.58 2.07
N GLY A 635 -0.06 33.45 3.05
CA GLY A 635 -0.94 33.27 4.20
C GLY A 635 -0.69 31.96 4.94
N SER A 636 -1.71 31.14 5.08
CA SER A 636 -1.58 29.80 5.69
C SER A 636 -1.04 28.75 4.72
N GLY A 637 -0.96 29.05 3.42
CA GLY A 637 -0.57 28.10 2.37
C GLY A 637 0.72 28.46 1.64
N LEU A 638 0.79 28.05 0.38
CA LEU A 638 1.96 28.22 -0.48
C LEU A 638 1.56 28.91 -1.79
N LYS A 639 2.55 29.56 -2.42
CA LYS A 639 2.48 30.10 -3.77
C LYS A 639 3.72 29.67 -4.55
N GLY A 640 3.53 29.20 -5.77
CA GLY A 640 4.60 28.78 -6.68
C GLY A 640 4.76 29.75 -7.85
N GLU A 641 5.99 29.98 -8.24
CA GLU A 641 6.37 30.75 -9.44
C GLU A 641 7.31 29.93 -10.31
N THR A 642 6.95 29.73 -11.57
CA THR A 642 7.86 29.09 -12.53
C THR A 642 9.05 29.98 -12.79
N ILE A 643 10.22 29.41 -12.62
CA ILE A 643 11.49 30.05 -12.95
C ILE A 643 12.15 29.29 -14.12
N GLU A 644 13.45 29.42 -14.32
CA GLU A 644 14.16 28.69 -15.36
C GLU A 644 14.01 27.17 -15.18
N ASP A 645 13.65 26.45 -16.26
CA ASP A 645 13.48 24.98 -16.22
C ASP A 645 14.78 24.27 -15.84
N LEU A 646 14.68 23.21 -15.01
CA LEU A 646 15.86 22.44 -14.63
C LEU A 646 16.42 21.64 -15.82
N VAL A 647 15.53 21.03 -16.59
CA VAL A 647 15.86 20.32 -17.83
C VAL A 647 14.73 20.53 -18.83
N LYS A 648 15.08 20.86 -20.05
CA LYS A 648 14.14 20.90 -21.18
C LYS A 648 14.69 20.08 -22.34
N GLY A 649 13.99 19.03 -22.73
CA GLY A 649 14.28 18.23 -23.93
C GLY A 649 13.79 18.93 -25.19
N ASP A 650 14.50 18.75 -26.29
CA ASP A 650 14.06 19.11 -27.63
C ASP A 650 13.05 18.05 -28.14
N ASN A 651 11.77 18.38 -28.14
CA ASN A 651 10.70 17.45 -28.48
C ASN A 651 10.80 16.92 -29.93
N ASP A 652 11.47 17.65 -30.83
CA ASP A 652 11.64 17.22 -32.24
C ASP A 652 12.81 16.24 -32.40
N LYS A 653 13.82 16.33 -31.53
CA LYS A 653 15.02 15.51 -31.56
C LYS A 653 14.98 14.30 -30.62
N ILE A 654 14.36 14.45 -29.45
CA ILE A 654 14.21 13.40 -28.43
C ILE A 654 12.73 13.25 -28.02
N PRO A 655 11.81 12.92 -28.97
CA PRO A 655 10.37 12.85 -28.68
C PRO A 655 9.99 11.76 -27.70
N ASN A 656 10.87 10.82 -27.41
CA ASN A 656 10.72 9.73 -26.45
C ASN A 656 11.35 10.03 -25.07
N PHE A 657 11.94 11.20 -24.86
CA PHE A 657 12.43 11.63 -23.55
C PHE A 657 11.28 11.89 -22.58
N ARG A 658 11.23 11.15 -21.45
CA ARG A 658 10.13 11.18 -20.50
C ARG A 658 10.65 11.15 -19.05
N PRO A 659 11.01 12.29 -18.45
CA PRO A 659 11.49 12.30 -17.07
C PRO A 659 10.37 11.86 -16.13
N SER A 660 10.51 10.66 -15.54
CA SER A 660 9.48 9.99 -14.71
C SER A 660 9.70 10.16 -13.22
N ALA A 661 10.95 10.28 -12.79
CA ALA A 661 11.31 10.45 -11.38
C ALA A 661 12.52 11.37 -11.25
N VAL A 662 12.61 12.10 -10.14
CA VAL A 662 13.72 13.02 -9.83
C VAL A 662 14.04 12.94 -8.34
N SER A 663 15.33 12.95 -7.97
CA SER A 663 15.79 12.89 -6.58
C SER A 663 17.13 13.59 -6.39
N VAL A 664 17.35 14.12 -5.18
CA VAL A 664 18.67 14.61 -4.75
C VAL A 664 19.47 13.40 -4.25
N ALA A 665 20.70 13.28 -4.74
CA ALA A 665 21.62 12.19 -4.43
C ALA A 665 22.47 12.46 -3.17
N PRO A 666 23.09 11.41 -2.59
CA PRO A 666 23.97 11.56 -1.43
C PRO A 666 25.15 12.50 -1.61
N ASP A 667 25.62 12.69 -2.84
CA ASP A 667 26.69 13.64 -3.21
C ASP A 667 26.17 15.05 -3.53
N GLY A 668 24.88 15.28 -3.34
CA GLY A 668 24.19 16.53 -3.58
C GLY A 668 23.81 16.81 -5.04
N SER A 669 24.21 15.97 -5.99
CA SER A 669 23.75 16.06 -7.37
C SER A 669 22.26 15.67 -7.50
N ILE A 670 21.64 15.98 -8.64
CA ILE A 670 20.25 15.62 -8.92
C ILE A 670 20.23 14.50 -9.94
N TYR A 671 19.54 13.41 -9.62
CA TYR A 671 19.29 12.31 -10.54
C TYR A 671 17.87 12.36 -11.08
N PHE A 672 17.69 11.98 -12.33
CA PHE A 672 16.36 11.82 -12.92
C PHE A 672 16.32 10.62 -13.87
N CYS A 673 15.19 9.89 -13.82
CA CYS A 673 14.93 8.78 -14.72
C CYS A 673 14.34 9.29 -16.02
N ASP A 674 14.75 8.71 -17.13
CA ASP A 674 14.06 8.79 -18.41
C ASP A 674 13.30 7.47 -18.66
N TRP A 675 11.98 7.55 -18.60
CA TRP A 675 11.10 6.41 -18.85
C TRP A 675 11.15 5.94 -20.31
N ALA A 676 11.66 6.77 -21.21
CA ALA A 676 11.95 6.50 -22.60
C ALA A 676 10.75 5.88 -23.36
N LYS A 677 9.62 6.56 -23.39
CA LYS A 677 8.38 6.09 -24.03
C LYS A 677 7.86 7.09 -25.05
N GLU A 678 7.56 6.65 -26.23
CA GLU A 678 6.80 7.46 -27.17
C GLU A 678 5.29 7.26 -27.00
N LEU A 679 4.84 6.03 -26.79
CA LEU A 679 3.45 5.70 -26.49
C LEU A 679 3.20 5.69 -24.98
N ILE A 680 2.42 6.66 -24.52
CA ILE A 680 2.08 6.84 -23.11
C ILE A 680 0.58 6.62 -22.91
N GLY A 681 0.23 6.00 -21.78
CA GLY A 681 -1.16 5.73 -21.43
C GLY A 681 -1.81 4.65 -22.29
N HIS A 682 -3.06 4.38 -22.01
CA HIS A 682 -3.85 3.37 -22.68
C HIS A 682 -5.28 3.87 -23.04
N MET A 683 -5.43 5.20 -23.18
CA MET A 683 -6.62 5.84 -23.76
C MET A 683 -6.41 6.22 -25.22
N GLN A 684 -5.21 6.71 -25.54
CA GLN A 684 -4.84 7.16 -26.90
C GLN A 684 -4.31 6.00 -27.75
N HIS A 685 -3.77 4.98 -27.13
CA HIS A 685 -3.16 3.81 -27.77
C HIS A 685 -3.69 2.54 -27.11
N HIS A 686 -3.93 1.51 -27.90
CA HIS A 686 -4.39 0.22 -27.36
C HIS A 686 -3.44 -0.29 -26.27
N ILE A 687 -3.97 -0.93 -25.24
CA ILE A 687 -3.16 -1.48 -24.14
C ILE A 687 -2.09 -2.47 -24.67
N ARG A 688 -2.37 -3.17 -25.76
CA ARG A 688 -1.46 -4.12 -26.46
C ARG A 688 -0.92 -3.55 -27.76
N ASP A 689 -0.79 -2.23 -27.89
CA ASP A 689 -0.20 -1.62 -29.09
C ASP A 689 1.20 -2.21 -29.33
N PRO A 690 1.48 -2.73 -30.56
CA PRO A 690 2.75 -3.40 -30.87
C PRO A 690 3.97 -2.47 -30.86
N HIS A 691 3.77 -1.15 -30.96
CA HIS A 691 4.83 -0.15 -30.93
C HIS A 691 5.18 0.34 -29.52
N ARG A 692 4.62 -0.27 -28.47
CA ARG A 692 5.05 0.02 -27.11
C ARG A 692 6.48 -0.45 -26.89
N ASP A 693 7.38 0.49 -26.60
CA ASP A 693 8.76 0.16 -26.30
C ASP A 693 8.89 -0.66 -25.02
N LYS A 694 9.77 -1.67 -25.04
CA LYS A 694 10.04 -2.59 -23.93
C LYS A 694 11.54 -2.82 -23.74
N SER A 695 12.36 -1.88 -24.24
CA SER A 695 13.82 -2.07 -24.31
C SER A 695 14.62 -0.86 -23.81
N HIS A 696 14.02 0.32 -23.68
CA HIS A 696 14.77 1.53 -23.31
C HIS A 696 14.44 2.02 -21.91
N GLY A 697 15.45 2.65 -21.28
CA GLY A 697 15.33 3.31 -19.98
C GLY A 697 16.68 3.85 -19.53
N ARG A 698 16.70 5.07 -18.99
CA ARG A 698 17.94 5.76 -18.66
C ARG A 698 17.84 6.48 -17.33
N ILE A 699 18.99 6.74 -16.76
CA ILE A 699 19.15 7.55 -15.55
C ILE A 699 20.23 8.58 -15.83
N TYR A 700 19.87 9.84 -15.70
CA TYR A 700 20.77 10.97 -15.86
C TYR A 700 21.11 11.57 -14.50
N ARG A 701 22.29 12.22 -14.44
CA ARG A 701 22.81 12.92 -13.28
C ARG A 701 23.09 14.35 -13.67
N MET A 702 22.59 15.31 -12.88
CA MET A 702 22.89 16.74 -13.01
C MET A 702 23.78 17.20 -11.89
N THR A 703 24.83 17.93 -12.24
CA THR A 703 25.75 18.60 -11.32
C THR A 703 25.82 20.10 -11.60
N TYR A 704 26.33 20.88 -10.64
CA TYR A 704 26.61 22.30 -10.80
C TYR A 704 28.12 22.57 -10.80
N GLU A 705 28.66 23.05 -11.90
CA GLU A 705 30.13 23.18 -12.10
C GLU A 705 30.78 24.21 -11.19
N GLY A 706 30.03 25.18 -10.68
CA GLY A 706 30.53 26.27 -9.81
C GLY A 706 30.76 25.87 -8.35
N ARG A 707 30.42 24.64 -7.93
CA ARG A 707 30.57 24.16 -6.54
C ARG A 707 31.00 22.69 -6.50
N PRO A 708 31.79 22.31 -5.47
CA PRO A 708 32.17 20.92 -5.30
C PRO A 708 30.94 20.03 -4.96
N LEU A 709 31.01 18.78 -5.34
CA LEU A 709 30.09 17.77 -4.84
C LEU A 709 30.18 17.62 -3.32
N LEU A 710 29.10 17.27 -2.70
CA LEU A 710 29.10 16.95 -1.27
C LEU A 710 29.78 15.61 -1.04
N LYS A 711 30.45 15.49 0.10
CA LYS A 711 30.92 14.17 0.54
C LYS A 711 29.74 13.40 1.10
N PRO A 712 29.39 12.25 0.52
CA PRO A 712 28.27 11.43 1.02
C PRO A 712 28.41 11.12 2.52
N ALA A 713 27.37 11.38 3.28
CA ALA A 713 27.32 11.03 4.69
C ALA A 713 27.35 9.50 4.85
N LYS A 714 28.18 9.00 5.79
CA LYS A 714 28.14 7.60 6.18
C LYS A 714 26.94 7.37 7.09
N ILE A 715 26.03 6.48 6.68
CA ILE A 715 24.76 6.23 7.37
C ILE A 715 24.63 4.75 7.75
N ASP A 716 24.72 3.85 6.79
CA ASP A 716 24.56 2.41 7.00
C ASP A 716 25.47 1.89 8.12
N GLY A 717 24.91 1.21 9.11
CA GLY A 717 25.61 0.58 10.22
C GLY A 717 26.26 1.56 11.22
N GLN A 718 25.95 2.88 11.13
CA GLN A 718 26.53 3.85 12.05
C GLN A 718 25.87 3.74 13.46
N PRO A 719 26.63 4.08 14.54
CA PRO A 719 26.07 4.16 15.88
C PRO A 719 24.93 5.20 15.96
N ILE A 720 23.98 4.96 16.86
CA ILE A 720 22.79 5.81 17.05
C ILE A 720 23.18 7.29 17.22
N GLU A 721 24.19 7.59 18.03
CA GLU A 721 24.63 8.97 18.28
C GLU A 721 25.11 9.69 17.02
N LYS A 722 25.77 8.96 16.11
CA LYS A 722 26.21 9.51 14.83
C LYS A 722 25.03 9.76 13.89
N LEU A 723 24.06 8.86 13.88
CA LEU A 723 22.83 9.03 13.10
C LEU A 723 22.01 10.22 13.59
N LEU A 724 21.91 10.42 14.92
CA LEU A 724 21.25 11.59 15.51
C LEU A 724 21.96 12.90 15.13
N ASP A 725 23.30 12.92 15.08
CA ASP A 725 24.03 14.10 14.65
C ASP A 725 23.76 14.46 13.18
N LEU A 726 23.49 13.48 12.32
CA LEU A 726 23.08 13.71 10.91
C LEU A 726 21.73 14.40 10.77
N LEU A 727 20.90 14.42 11.80
CA LEU A 727 19.65 15.18 11.80
C LEU A 727 19.86 16.70 11.78
N LYS A 728 21.10 17.16 12.00
CA LYS A 728 21.50 18.58 11.88
C LYS A 728 21.86 18.97 10.46
N GLU A 729 22.03 18.02 9.56
CA GLU A 729 22.41 18.34 8.17
C GLU A 729 21.27 19.07 7.44
N PRO A 730 21.57 20.06 6.62
CA PRO A 730 20.54 20.80 5.90
C PRO A 730 19.87 19.99 4.80
N GLU A 731 20.53 18.96 4.28
CA GLU A 731 20.00 18.11 3.21
C GLU A 731 18.90 17.17 3.70
N ASN A 732 17.70 17.29 3.15
CA ASN A 732 16.53 16.45 3.50
C ASN A 732 16.83 14.95 3.31
N ASP A 733 17.55 14.61 2.23
CA ASP A 733 17.94 13.23 1.95
C ASP A 733 18.78 12.62 3.07
N VAL A 734 19.77 13.36 3.59
CA VAL A 734 20.64 12.88 4.68
C VAL A 734 19.82 12.61 5.95
N ARG A 735 18.93 13.54 6.34
CA ARG A 735 18.08 13.37 7.53
C ARG A 735 17.11 12.21 7.37
N THR A 736 16.50 12.05 6.18
CA THR A 736 15.55 10.95 5.90
C THR A 736 16.26 9.61 5.96
N ARG A 737 17.41 9.44 5.30
CA ARG A 737 18.19 8.19 5.35
C ARG A 737 18.73 7.89 6.76
N ALA A 738 19.13 8.90 7.53
CA ALA A 738 19.51 8.72 8.93
C ALA A 738 18.34 8.19 9.78
N LYS A 739 17.11 8.68 9.57
CA LYS A 739 15.92 8.19 10.25
C LYS A 739 15.52 6.77 9.79
N ILE A 740 15.70 6.42 8.52
CA ILE A 740 15.53 5.05 8.02
C ILE A 740 16.48 4.11 8.77
N GLU A 741 17.75 4.50 8.92
CA GLU A 741 18.74 3.69 9.64
C GLU A 741 18.42 3.60 11.14
N LEU A 742 18.06 4.74 11.78
CA LEU A 742 17.58 4.73 13.17
C LEU A 742 16.40 3.78 13.37
N GLY A 743 15.50 3.68 12.38
CA GLY A 743 14.34 2.79 12.38
C GLY A 743 14.67 1.30 12.46
N LYS A 744 15.92 0.89 12.16
CA LYS A 744 16.42 -0.49 12.31
C LYS A 744 16.81 -0.81 13.74
N HIS A 745 17.11 0.20 14.58
CA HIS A 745 17.55 0.03 15.94
C HIS A 745 16.37 -0.14 16.91
N ASP A 746 16.66 -0.72 18.08
CA ASP A 746 15.71 -0.84 19.17
C ASP A 746 15.22 0.53 19.64
N SER A 747 13.90 0.70 19.70
CA SER A 747 13.27 1.99 20.03
C SER A 747 13.70 2.53 21.40
N THR A 748 13.86 1.68 22.42
CA THR A 748 14.26 2.10 23.77
C THR A 748 15.66 2.71 23.73
N LYS A 749 16.59 2.10 22.99
CA LYS A 749 17.97 2.59 22.85
C LYS A 749 18.00 3.91 22.07
N VAL A 750 17.24 4.00 20.97
CA VAL A 750 17.18 5.23 20.17
C VAL A 750 16.63 6.40 21.00
N ILE A 751 15.53 6.20 21.72
CA ILE A 751 14.90 7.26 22.52
C ILE A 751 15.80 7.68 23.70
N ALA A 752 16.48 6.72 24.34
CA ALA A 752 17.42 7.05 25.41
C ALA A 752 18.62 7.91 24.89
N ALA A 753 19.14 7.61 23.70
CA ALA A 753 20.19 8.37 23.06
C ALA A 753 19.67 9.74 22.58
N LEU A 754 18.45 9.78 22.03
CA LEU A 754 17.79 11.01 21.56
C LEU A 754 17.61 12.02 22.70
N ASN A 755 17.17 11.56 23.88
CA ASN A 755 17.03 12.44 25.06
C ASN A 755 18.37 13.05 25.51
N LYS A 756 19.46 12.30 25.38
CA LYS A 756 20.81 12.83 25.65
C LYS A 756 21.28 13.80 24.59
N TRP A 757 20.92 13.53 23.32
CA TRP A 757 21.26 14.36 22.19
C TRP A 757 20.52 15.70 22.26
N THR A 758 19.21 15.72 22.51
CA THR A 758 18.42 16.95 22.66
C THR A 758 18.91 17.84 23.81
N ALA A 759 19.31 17.22 24.94
CA ALA A 759 19.86 17.96 26.08
C ALA A 759 21.19 18.68 25.78
N LYS A 760 21.91 18.27 24.73
CA LYS A 760 23.20 18.85 24.31
C LYS A 760 23.09 19.85 23.16
N LEU A 761 21.91 20.06 22.59
CA LEU A 761 21.70 21.00 21.50
C LEU A 761 22.02 22.42 21.94
N ASP A 762 22.72 23.17 21.09
CA ASP A 762 23.00 24.59 21.33
C ASP A 762 21.74 25.43 21.11
N LYS A 763 21.23 26.02 22.19
CA LYS A 763 20.05 26.89 22.15
C LYS A 763 20.25 28.20 21.36
N LYS A 764 21.48 28.52 21.03
CA LYS A 764 21.84 29.70 20.23
C LYS A 764 21.92 29.39 18.74
N ASP A 765 21.89 28.11 18.38
CA ASP A 765 21.85 27.68 16.98
C ASP A 765 20.59 28.20 16.32
N LYS A 766 20.68 28.82 15.15
CA LYS A 766 19.55 29.32 14.38
C LYS A 766 18.58 28.21 13.98
N THR A 767 19.06 26.97 13.87
CA THR A 767 18.32 25.78 13.51
C THR A 767 17.89 24.96 14.73
N TYR A 768 18.08 25.48 15.96
CA TYR A 768 17.74 24.76 17.20
C TYR A 768 16.29 24.25 17.24
N GLU A 769 15.30 25.06 16.82
CA GLU A 769 13.89 24.66 16.81
C GLU A 769 13.62 23.57 15.78
N HIS A 770 14.32 23.59 14.65
CA HIS A 770 14.22 22.50 13.67
C HIS A 770 14.87 21.22 14.20
N HIS A 771 16.00 21.30 14.90
CA HIS A 771 16.61 20.11 15.52
C HIS A 771 15.68 19.46 16.57
N LEU A 772 14.94 20.26 17.34
CA LEU A 772 13.93 19.74 18.26
C LEU A 772 12.72 19.14 17.52
N THR A 773 12.37 19.71 16.36
CA THR A 773 11.31 19.16 15.50
C THR A 773 11.74 17.80 14.93
N GLU A 774 13.01 17.67 14.49
CA GLU A 774 13.56 16.37 14.08
C GLU A 774 13.54 15.34 15.23
N ALA A 775 13.84 15.78 16.47
CA ALA A 775 13.70 14.91 17.64
C ALA A 775 12.25 14.45 17.85
N LEU A 776 11.27 15.34 17.68
CA LEU A 776 9.87 15.01 17.76
C LEU A 776 9.45 13.99 16.67
N TRP A 777 9.96 14.14 15.45
CA TRP A 777 9.75 13.21 14.35
C TRP A 777 10.42 11.85 14.57
N VAL A 778 11.59 11.79 15.24
CA VAL A 778 12.19 10.50 15.65
C VAL A 778 11.31 9.78 16.68
N HIS A 779 10.72 10.51 17.62
CA HIS A 779 9.73 9.95 18.56
C HIS A 779 8.51 9.38 17.79
N GLN A 780 8.02 10.10 16.79
CA GLN A 780 6.93 9.64 15.93
C GLN A 780 7.35 8.41 15.11
N TRP A 781 8.53 8.42 14.51
CA TRP A 781 9.10 7.30 13.74
C TRP A 781 9.15 5.99 14.54
N HIS A 782 9.54 6.11 15.82
CA HIS A 782 9.60 4.98 16.76
C HIS A 782 8.27 4.68 17.47
N ASN A 783 7.23 5.48 17.20
CA ASN A 783 5.92 5.41 17.85
C ASN A 783 5.99 5.51 19.39
N VAL A 784 7.00 6.18 19.92
CA VAL A 784 7.19 6.44 21.36
C VAL A 784 6.78 7.88 21.65
N MET A 785 5.56 8.08 22.14
CA MET A 785 5.03 9.39 22.45
C MET A 785 5.89 10.12 23.52
N ASN A 786 6.19 11.39 23.28
CA ASN A 786 6.81 12.31 24.22
C ASN A 786 5.96 13.58 24.33
N GLU A 787 5.02 13.57 25.28
CA GLU A 787 4.06 14.67 25.45
C GLU A 787 4.74 15.95 25.95
N GLU A 788 5.82 15.86 26.74
CA GLU A 788 6.57 17.01 27.21
C GLU A 788 7.24 17.75 26.05
N LEU A 789 7.97 17.02 25.19
CA LEU A 789 8.57 17.60 24.00
C LEU A 789 7.51 18.17 23.06
N LEU A 790 6.40 17.44 22.84
CA LEU A 790 5.28 17.93 22.03
C LEU A 790 4.76 19.27 22.55
N LYS A 791 4.44 19.36 23.85
CA LYS A 791 3.94 20.60 24.48
C LYS A 791 4.96 21.74 24.38
N ARG A 792 6.25 21.43 24.52
CA ARG A 792 7.32 22.41 24.30
C ARG A 792 7.32 22.92 22.85
N MET A 793 7.19 22.01 21.87
CA MET A 793 7.21 22.36 20.45
C MET A 793 5.95 23.11 19.99
N LEU A 794 4.80 22.86 20.57
CA LEU A 794 3.59 23.63 20.38
C LEU A 794 3.73 25.09 20.86
N ARG A 795 4.78 25.42 21.60
CA ARG A 795 5.14 26.78 22.09
C ARG A 795 6.49 27.25 21.56
N SER A 796 7.01 26.62 20.51
CA SER A 796 8.23 27.07 19.85
C SER A 796 8.16 28.55 19.44
N PRO A 797 9.24 29.33 19.54
CA PRO A 797 9.28 30.66 18.97
C PRO A 797 9.17 30.65 17.43
N ASP A 798 9.52 29.53 16.78
CA ASP A 798 9.39 29.35 15.35
C ASP A 798 8.00 28.76 15.01
N TYR A 799 7.21 29.47 14.22
CA TYR A 799 5.86 29.02 13.86
C TYR A 799 5.85 27.79 12.96
N HIS A 800 6.88 27.54 12.17
CA HIS A 800 6.97 26.31 11.37
C HIS A 800 7.08 25.08 12.28
N ALA A 801 7.90 25.20 13.34
CA ALA A 801 8.02 24.15 14.35
C ALA A 801 6.71 23.96 15.11
N ARG A 802 5.96 25.06 15.42
CA ARG A 802 4.60 24.95 16.03
C ARG A 802 3.63 24.27 15.09
N ALA A 803 3.64 24.57 13.80
CA ALA A 803 2.77 23.94 12.81
C ALA A 803 3.11 22.44 12.66
N ALA A 804 4.39 22.07 12.56
CA ALA A 804 4.83 20.68 12.54
C ALA A 804 4.42 19.92 13.81
N ALA A 805 4.58 20.54 14.99
CA ALA A 805 4.14 19.95 16.26
C ALA A 805 2.61 19.79 16.33
N THR A 806 1.82 20.72 15.78
CA THR A 806 0.35 20.62 15.70
C THR A 806 -0.06 19.45 14.81
N ARG A 807 0.68 19.19 13.74
CA ARG A 807 0.49 17.99 12.90
C ARG A 807 0.79 16.71 13.66
N VAL A 808 1.87 16.67 14.44
CA VAL A 808 2.18 15.51 15.30
C VAL A 808 1.11 15.32 16.38
N LEU A 809 0.61 16.41 16.99
CA LEU A 809 -0.53 16.35 17.92
C LEU A 809 -1.75 15.68 17.28
N CYS A 810 -2.06 16.02 16.04
CA CYS A 810 -3.15 15.37 15.30
C CYS A 810 -2.94 13.84 15.18
N TYR A 811 -1.73 13.38 14.89
CA TYR A 811 -1.44 11.95 14.78
C TYR A 811 -1.43 11.24 16.15
N TRP A 812 -1.07 11.94 17.23
CA TRP A 812 -1.05 11.41 18.60
C TRP A 812 -2.32 11.69 19.40
N ARG A 813 -3.37 12.26 18.80
CA ARG A 813 -4.61 12.74 19.45
C ARG A 813 -5.26 11.73 20.41
N ASP A 814 -5.16 10.44 20.08
CA ASP A 814 -5.77 9.36 20.87
C ASP A 814 -4.93 8.98 22.12
N ARG A 815 -3.72 9.55 22.26
CA ARG A 815 -2.77 9.22 23.34
C ARG A 815 -2.35 10.42 24.18
N VAL A 816 -2.53 11.64 23.66
CA VAL A 816 -2.20 12.90 24.37
C VAL A 816 -3.32 13.27 25.33
N HIS A 817 -2.93 13.79 26.50
CA HIS A 817 -3.89 14.30 27.47
C HIS A 817 -4.52 15.62 26.98
N GLU A 818 -5.86 15.71 27.00
CA GLU A 818 -6.65 16.87 26.59
C GLU A 818 -6.26 17.48 25.22
N PRO A 819 -6.24 16.69 24.14
CA PRO A 819 -5.74 17.16 22.86
C PRO A 819 -6.54 18.35 22.28
N LEU A 820 -7.86 18.41 22.53
CA LEU A 820 -8.68 19.53 22.09
C LEU A 820 -8.36 20.84 22.79
N ALA A 821 -7.98 20.82 24.07
CA ALA A 821 -7.53 22.02 24.78
C ALA A 821 -6.20 22.56 24.18
N LEU A 822 -5.30 21.67 23.81
CA LEU A 822 -4.07 22.05 23.11
C LEU A 822 -4.37 22.62 21.72
N LEU A 823 -5.30 22.01 20.96
CA LEU A 823 -5.70 22.47 19.63
C LEU A 823 -6.41 23.84 19.70
N GLU A 824 -7.20 24.13 20.74
CA GLU A 824 -7.84 25.42 20.90
C GLU A 824 -6.82 26.57 21.00
N VAL A 825 -5.71 26.32 21.69
CA VAL A 825 -4.62 27.31 21.75
C VAL A 825 -3.96 27.47 20.38
N GLN A 826 -3.75 26.37 19.65
CA GLN A 826 -3.15 26.41 18.30
C GLN A 826 -4.08 27.05 17.27
N ALA A 827 -5.40 26.88 17.40
CA ALA A 827 -6.39 27.54 16.53
C ALA A 827 -6.43 29.06 16.71
N LYS A 828 -5.90 29.57 17.84
CA LYS A 828 -5.73 31.00 18.14
C LYS A 828 -4.29 31.49 17.98
N ASP A 829 -3.40 30.71 17.37
CA ASP A 829 -2.00 31.10 17.13
C ASP A 829 -1.89 32.33 16.22
N GLU A 830 -0.85 33.12 16.39
CA GLU A 830 -0.56 34.28 15.54
C GLU A 830 -0.34 33.88 14.08
N SER A 831 0.36 32.74 13.86
CA SER A 831 0.64 32.24 12.52
C SER A 831 -0.58 31.55 11.90
N PRO A 832 -1.01 31.97 10.69
CA PRO A 832 -2.10 31.32 9.99
C PRO A 832 -1.78 29.86 9.62
N ARG A 833 -0.50 29.52 9.44
CA ARG A 833 -0.05 28.14 9.18
C ARG A 833 -0.35 27.22 10.37
N VAL A 834 -0.10 27.66 11.60
CA VAL A 834 -0.39 26.90 12.81
C VAL A 834 -1.89 26.73 12.98
N ARG A 835 -2.66 27.81 12.73
CA ARG A 835 -4.12 27.77 12.81
C ARG A 835 -4.73 26.77 11.81
N LEU A 836 -4.21 26.72 10.58
CA LEU A 836 -4.65 25.76 9.57
C LEU A 836 -4.49 24.31 10.05
N GLU A 837 -3.33 23.96 10.60
CA GLU A 837 -3.07 22.61 11.13
C GLU A 837 -4.00 22.27 12.32
N ALA A 838 -4.32 23.24 13.15
CA ALA A 838 -5.26 23.03 14.26
C ALA A 838 -6.68 22.76 13.77
N VAL A 839 -7.17 23.54 12.81
CA VAL A 839 -8.49 23.34 12.19
C VAL A 839 -8.56 21.98 11.52
N ARG A 840 -7.53 21.62 10.72
CA ARG A 840 -7.42 20.31 10.11
C ARG A 840 -7.50 19.20 11.15
N ALA A 841 -6.76 19.32 12.26
CA ALA A 841 -6.72 18.32 13.32
C ALA A 841 -8.09 18.10 13.98
N CYS A 842 -8.91 19.15 14.13
CA CYS A 842 -10.25 19.06 14.71
C CYS A 842 -11.17 18.11 13.93
N SER A 843 -11.00 17.96 12.61
CA SER A 843 -11.82 17.07 11.78
C SER A 843 -11.77 15.60 12.18
N PHE A 844 -10.72 15.18 12.91
CA PHE A 844 -10.53 13.81 13.36
C PHE A 844 -11.26 13.46 14.66
N PHE A 845 -11.84 14.44 15.34
CA PHE A 845 -12.57 14.22 16.58
C PHE A 845 -14.07 14.10 16.31
N LYS A 846 -14.69 13.15 16.98
CA LYS A 846 -16.13 12.84 16.79
C LYS A 846 -16.97 13.50 17.88
N THR A 847 -16.85 14.84 18.06
CA THR A 847 -17.51 15.59 19.13
C THR A 847 -17.89 17.02 18.68
N ALA A 848 -18.97 17.58 19.24
CA ALA A 848 -19.35 18.98 19.04
C ALA A 848 -18.24 19.95 19.52
N LYS A 849 -17.52 19.60 20.58
CA LYS A 849 -16.42 20.43 21.10
C LYS A 849 -15.32 20.67 20.05
N ALA A 850 -15.04 19.70 19.18
CA ALA A 850 -14.06 19.88 18.11
C ALA A 850 -14.52 20.94 17.08
N ALA A 851 -15.81 21.03 16.80
CA ALA A 851 -16.34 22.07 15.93
C ALA A 851 -16.23 23.47 16.57
N GLU A 852 -16.50 23.58 17.86
CA GLU A 852 -16.30 24.82 18.61
C GLU A 852 -14.84 25.27 18.56
N VAL A 853 -13.92 24.34 18.82
CA VAL A 853 -12.45 24.62 18.74
C VAL A 853 -12.06 25.06 17.34
N ALA A 854 -12.53 24.39 16.30
CA ALA A 854 -12.23 24.76 14.92
C ALA A 854 -12.69 26.19 14.58
N LEU A 855 -13.89 26.57 15.04
CA LEU A 855 -14.45 27.89 14.80
C LEU A 855 -13.65 29.03 15.46
N THR A 856 -12.91 28.77 16.55
CA THR A 856 -12.10 29.80 17.20
C THR A 856 -10.99 30.37 16.31
N VAL A 857 -10.67 29.72 15.18
CA VAL A 857 -9.72 30.25 14.19
C VAL A 857 -10.14 31.62 13.67
N LEU A 858 -11.45 31.88 13.57
CA LEU A 858 -12.02 33.13 13.07
C LEU A 858 -11.74 34.34 14.00
N ASP A 859 -11.48 34.09 15.28
CA ASP A 859 -11.16 35.13 16.26
C ASP A 859 -9.83 35.86 15.93
N LYS A 860 -8.99 35.25 15.11
CA LYS A 860 -7.66 35.77 14.72
C LYS A 860 -7.58 36.22 13.27
N GLU A 861 -8.65 36.10 12.51
CA GLU A 861 -8.69 36.65 11.15
C GLU A 861 -8.92 38.18 11.20
N ALA A 862 -8.18 38.92 10.37
CA ALA A 862 -8.32 40.39 10.30
C ALA A 862 -9.72 40.84 9.91
N ASP A 863 -10.38 40.05 9.05
CA ASP A 863 -11.81 40.15 8.75
C ASP A 863 -12.41 38.73 8.80
N PRO A 864 -13.19 38.37 9.82
CA PRO A 864 -13.82 37.06 9.93
C PRO A 864 -14.72 36.69 8.75
N ASN A 865 -15.20 37.68 7.98
CA ASN A 865 -15.98 37.45 6.76
C ASN A 865 -15.10 37.17 5.53
N LYS A 866 -13.80 37.45 5.60
CA LYS A 866 -12.82 37.23 4.55
C LYS A 866 -11.54 36.59 5.11
N PRO A 867 -11.65 35.40 5.71
CA PRO A 867 -10.50 34.70 6.25
C PRO A 867 -9.55 34.27 5.12
N ASP A 868 -8.33 33.90 5.52
CA ASP A 868 -7.35 33.27 4.63
C ASP A 868 -7.97 32.15 3.83
N TYR A 869 -7.63 32.06 2.53
CA TYR A 869 -8.25 31.08 1.60
C TYR A 869 -8.15 29.63 2.09
N TYR A 870 -6.98 29.20 2.49
CA TYR A 870 -6.78 27.82 2.91
C TYR A 870 -7.40 27.53 4.29
N ILE A 871 -7.38 28.52 5.20
CA ILE A 871 -8.08 28.41 6.49
C ILE A 871 -9.58 28.26 6.23
N LYS A 872 -10.17 29.13 5.39
CA LYS A 872 -11.60 29.04 5.08
C LYS A 872 -11.96 27.69 4.46
N TYR A 873 -11.18 27.24 3.49
CA TYR A 873 -11.40 25.96 2.85
C TYR A 873 -11.35 24.81 3.86
N CYS A 874 -10.29 24.76 4.68
CA CYS A 874 -10.09 23.74 5.69
C CYS A 874 -11.18 23.75 6.75
N LEU A 875 -11.62 24.96 7.18
CA LEU A 875 -12.72 25.12 8.14
C LEU A 875 -14.04 24.59 7.58
N ASP A 876 -14.39 24.96 6.35
CA ASP A 876 -15.61 24.46 5.68
C ASP A 876 -15.64 22.94 5.61
N GLU A 877 -14.53 22.31 5.23
CA GLU A 877 -14.42 20.85 5.14
C GLU A 877 -14.41 20.17 6.52
N THR A 878 -13.78 20.80 7.52
CA THR A 878 -13.81 20.33 8.91
C THR A 878 -15.21 20.39 9.50
N MET A 879 -15.95 21.49 9.28
CA MET A 879 -17.33 21.62 9.74
C MET A 879 -18.25 20.59 9.08
N LYS A 880 -18.05 20.31 7.78
CA LYS A 880 -18.74 19.22 7.07
C LYS A 880 -18.49 17.86 7.70
N ALA A 881 -17.23 17.58 8.11
CA ALA A 881 -16.88 16.32 8.78
C ALA A 881 -17.54 16.19 10.15
N LEU A 882 -17.74 17.30 10.86
CA LEU A 882 -18.26 17.35 12.23
C LEU A 882 -19.77 17.57 12.33
N ASP A 883 -20.46 17.89 11.23
CA ASP A 883 -21.90 18.25 11.20
C ASP A 883 -22.81 17.26 11.98
N LYS A 884 -22.55 15.96 11.79
CA LYS A 884 -23.33 14.90 12.46
C LYS A 884 -23.10 14.80 13.98
N TYR A 885 -22.11 15.47 14.53
CA TYR A 885 -21.81 15.51 15.96
C TYR A 885 -22.24 16.83 16.63
N THR A 886 -22.66 17.82 15.84
CA THR A 886 -23.14 19.12 16.31
C THR A 886 -24.67 19.18 16.36
N LYS A 887 -25.33 18.25 15.74
CA LYS A 887 -26.79 18.01 15.79
C LYS A 887 -27.12 17.05 16.92
#